data_88d2597f605dd5228bd08e1f834a6cbd
#
_entry.id   88d2597f605dd5228bd08e1f834a6cbd
#
_cell.length_a   1.000
_cell.length_b   1.000
_cell.length_c   1.000
_cell.angle_alpha   90.00
_cell.angle_beta   90.00
_cell.angle_gamma   90.00
#
_symmetry.space_group_name_H-M   'P 1'
#
loop_
_entity.id
_entity.type
_entity.pdbx_description
1 polymer ?
#
loop_
_entity_poly.entity_id
_entity_poly.type
_entity_poly.pdbx_seq_one_letter_code
_entity_poly.pdbx_strand_id
1 'polypeptide(L)'
;MSDNLETEEPVMEFEFSEESLEVIPDVEEIEVDMSFGANLAPLLEDNVLRDIGSARQDALQNFKNGRQEWEEKIKLGVQWLGLNTDGAGNSDVEGACTAVHPLLIENVVKFQAKAIQELWPAKGPVRTKIRGYVDVPREQAAARVRTYMNYQLTEQIPGFYNDLERNLFRVGFMGVGIRKVGWNGVTDVPDPTIVYVENFYTDPASAHLRDAEEYIEIMELSVRKMDNLIAAGTFLPASENDAEETLDTNEITDAIAKAQGFDMSLERKGYSVGESHCYLDLEGNDPLLPDGGYAPYIVHFNSKTGSVYSIKRNWREADPARQKRQWYTVDQFIPAFGFYALGYVHLIGDLAASTTAALRALVDAGQYANWQAGFKSQDAKFSETDTPLGFGEWRDVNLSPEELSKAFFPLPAKEPSATLFNLMKYMVDSGQKFADATDEVASNATNYGPVGTTLALLEASQRFYSSIHKRLHHSQGEFLKQIGELNYENLPDLVNFVVGSDNEYVRREDFDPMAVDVIPASDPNALTESQRVAKAQIELSTAQQFPQLHDMREVLRRFYFAMGTEGVDKILIDPEAKAISADPLTEVQAAMSGKPIKAQLGQNHAAHIAVKTAFLQAPQMQGTNDPTIAVGQQLLSANIAEHKVLMFIAQAMQLAQQMGMPIQDENVQGQIATQLVQISAASNPQQQQANIEQQMVQLQAAELEMAGQRIQSQDTREAAKIALKNRELDLKETGMLLDAQQKQKQNQIAASGKILDNSAKLADIQAKQLAERANNPPV
;
A
#
# COMPACT_ATOMS: atom_id res chain seq x y z
N MET A 1 28.43 -67.29 -52.72
CA MET A 1 28.79 -66.30 -53.70
C MET A 1 28.73 -65.00 -52.95
N SER A 2 29.78 -64.61 -52.21
CA SER A 2 30.97 -63.87 -52.65
C SER A 2 30.55 -62.47 -53.13
N ASP A 3 30.88 -61.40 -52.46
CA ASP A 3 32.21 -60.84 -52.48
C ASP A 3 32.44 -59.84 -51.36
N ASN A 4 33.58 -60.00 -50.71
CA ASN A 4 34.24 -59.04 -49.87
C ASN A 4 34.79 -57.89 -50.75
N LEU A 5 34.63 -56.65 -50.30
CA LEU A 5 35.48 -55.54 -50.69
C LEU A 5 35.90 -54.83 -49.38
N GLU A 6 37.14 -55.18 -48.99
CA GLU A 6 38.03 -54.46 -48.12
C GLU A 6 38.43 -53.16 -48.82
N THR A 7 38.15 -52.00 -48.22
CA THR A 7 38.77 -50.75 -48.59
C THR A 7 39.72 -50.33 -47.48
N GLU A 8 41.06 -50.48 -47.80
CA GLU A 8 42.13 -49.93 -46.98
C GLU A 8 42.09 -48.41 -46.97
N GLU A 9 42.03 -47.82 -45.78
CA GLU A 9 42.29 -46.39 -45.55
C GLU A 9 43.83 -46.19 -45.42
N PRO A 10 44.44 -45.17 -46.08
CA PRO A 10 45.82 -44.90 -45.92
C PRO A 10 46.16 -44.24 -44.59
N VAL A 11 46.98 -44.83 -43.79
CA VAL A 11 47.65 -44.29 -42.61
C VAL A 11 48.57 -43.16 -43.03
N MET A 12 48.27 -41.90 -42.73
CA MET A 12 49.24 -40.82 -42.84
C MET A 12 50.07 -40.75 -41.56
N GLU A 13 51.32 -41.15 -41.68
CA GLU A 13 52.38 -40.87 -40.70
C GLU A 13 52.68 -39.37 -40.70
N PHE A 14 52.34 -38.67 -39.59
CA PHE A 14 52.85 -37.33 -39.34
C PHE A 14 54.21 -37.45 -38.62
N GLU A 15 55.28 -37.08 -39.30
CA GLU A 15 56.54 -36.75 -38.68
C GLU A 15 56.43 -35.46 -37.89
N PHE A 16 56.54 -35.54 -36.56
CA PHE A 16 56.75 -34.41 -35.72
C PHE A 16 58.17 -33.88 -35.83
N SER A 17 58.33 -32.73 -36.44
CA SER A 17 59.59 -31.97 -36.33
C SER A 17 59.59 -31.24 -34.99
N GLU A 18 60.55 -31.56 -34.14
CA GLU A 18 60.87 -30.80 -32.93
C GLU A 18 61.46 -29.43 -33.30
N GLU A 19 60.61 -28.45 -33.57
CA GLU A 19 60.92 -27.02 -33.52
C GLU A 19 59.62 -26.25 -33.60
N SER A 20 58.80 -26.35 -32.51
CA SER A 20 57.74 -25.32 -32.18
C SER A 20 58.28 -24.53 -31.00
N LEU A 21 58.83 -23.38 -31.29
CA LEU A 21 58.99 -22.28 -30.37
C LEU A 21 57.72 -22.11 -29.63
N GLU A 22 57.81 -22.22 -28.32
CA GLU A 22 56.69 -21.73 -27.38
C GLU A 22 56.47 -20.26 -27.70
N VAL A 23 55.43 -19.98 -28.49
CA VAL A 23 54.78 -18.66 -28.49
C VAL A 23 54.03 -18.62 -27.20
N ILE A 24 54.63 -18.04 -26.18
CA ILE A 24 53.89 -17.53 -25.03
C ILE A 24 52.85 -16.58 -25.63
N PRO A 25 51.56 -16.85 -25.55
CA PRO A 25 50.57 -15.85 -25.96
C PRO A 25 50.86 -14.60 -25.13
N ASP A 26 51.06 -13.48 -25.80
CA ASP A 26 51.06 -12.17 -25.15
C ASP A 26 49.88 -12.18 -24.24
N VAL A 27 50.09 -11.99 -22.93
CA VAL A 27 49.05 -11.72 -21.96
C VAL A 27 48.46 -10.43 -22.48
N GLU A 28 47.27 -10.51 -23.15
CA GLU A 28 46.49 -9.33 -23.44
C GLU A 28 46.38 -8.57 -22.11
N GLU A 29 47.01 -7.40 -22.04
CA GLU A 29 46.81 -6.46 -20.95
C GLU A 29 45.30 -6.25 -20.89
N ILE A 30 44.63 -6.88 -19.93
CA ILE A 30 43.22 -6.65 -19.67
C ILE A 30 43.12 -5.18 -19.34
N GLU A 31 42.58 -4.38 -20.27
CA GLU A 31 42.24 -2.97 -19.98
C GLU A 31 41.30 -2.96 -18.77
N VAL A 32 41.83 -2.63 -17.62
CA VAL A 32 41.06 -2.58 -16.37
C VAL A 32 40.10 -1.42 -16.47
N ASP A 33 38.81 -1.70 -16.43
CA ASP A 33 37.79 -0.68 -16.41
C ASP A 33 37.95 0.18 -15.14
N MET A 34 38.28 1.44 -15.30
CA MET A 34 38.48 2.42 -14.21
C MET A 34 37.21 3.21 -13.89
N SER A 35 36.10 2.87 -14.51
CA SER A 35 34.83 3.54 -14.25
C SER A 35 34.40 3.43 -12.78
N PHE A 36 33.51 4.32 -12.34
CA PHE A 36 33.01 4.31 -10.95
C PHE A 36 32.37 2.96 -10.58
N GLY A 37 31.65 2.33 -11.51
CA GLY A 37 30.95 1.04 -11.33
C GLY A 37 31.79 -0.20 -11.55
N ALA A 38 33.07 -0.05 -11.87
CA ALA A 38 33.98 -1.17 -12.18
C ALA A 38 34.14 -2.14 -11.02
N ASN A 39 34.45 -3.40 -11.36
CA ASN A 39 34.90 -4.39 -10.39
C ASN A 39 36.34 -4.10 -9.98
N LEU A 40 36.57 -3.82 -8.70
CA LEU A 40 37.93 -3.54 -8.17
C LEU A 40 38.72 -4.80 -7.81
N ALA A 41 38.07 -5.96 -7.77
CA ALA A 41 38.74 -7.19 -7.37
C ALA A 41 39.97 -7.54 -8.25
N PRO A 42 39.99 -7.31 -9.59
CA PRO A 42 41.17 -7.55 -10.41
C PRO A 42 42.39 -6.68 -10.07
N LEU A 43 42.20 -5.57 -9.35
CA LEU A 43 43.29 -4.66 -8.95
C LEU A 43 44.01 -5.11 -7.68
N LEU A 44 43.46 -6.07 -6.94
CA LEU A 44 43.93 -6.51 -5.65
C LEU A 44 44.75 -7.79 -5.77
N GLU A 45 45.76 -7.93 -4.92
CA GLU A 45 46.52 -9.15 -4.79
C GLU A 45 45.68 -10.31 -4.24
N ASP A 46 45.99 -11.55 -4.64
CA ASP A 46 45.24 -12.75 -4.20
C ASP A 46 45.25 -12.96 -2.68
N ASN A 47 46.29 -12.55 -1.96
CA ASN A 47 46.34 -12.58 -0.50
C ASN A 47 45.29 -11.64 0.13
N VAL A 48 45.19 -10.40 -0.40
CA VAL A 48 44.21 -9.39 0.08
C VAL A 48 42.79 -9.87 -0.20
N LEU A 49 42.54 -10.40 -1.40
CA LEU A 49 41.21 -10.97 -1.73
C LEU A 49 40.84 -12.12 -0.81
N ARG A 50 41.80 -12.99 -0.48
CA ARG A 50 41.58 -14.12 0.44
C ARG A 50 41.26 -13.64 1.86
N ASP A 51 41.99 -12.62 2.34
CA ASP A 51 41.74 -12.04 3.69
C ASP A 51 40.38 -11.37 3.77
N ILE A 52 39.99 -10.60 2.72
CA ILE A 52 38.66 -10.00 2.63
C ILE A 52 37.58 -11.09 2.62
N GLY A 53 37.72 -12.11 1.81
CA GLY A 53 36.74 -13.20 1.70
C GLY A 53 36.59 -13.99 3.00
N SER A 54 37.70 -14.34 3.65
CA SER A 54 37.67 -15.01 4.96
C SER A 54 36.98 -14.17 6.02
N ALA A 55 37.25 -12.86 6.08
CA ALA A 55 36.60 -11.96 7.02
C ALA A 55 35.06 -11.87 6.78
N ARG A 56 34.60 -11.90 5.51
CA ARG A 56 33.15 -11.91 5.17
C ARG A 56 32.50 -13.24 5.55
N GLN A 57 33.21 -14.34 5.36
CA GLN A 57 32.72 -15.66 5.77
C GLN A 57 32.59 -15.77 7.30
N ASP A 58 33.58 -15.27 8.06
CA ASP A 58 33.53 -15.21 9.50
C ASP A 58 32.37 -14.33 10.01
N ALA A 59 32.15 -13.16 9.40
CA ALA A 59 31.03 -12.29 9.69
C ALA A 59 29.68 -13.00 9.45
N LEU A 60 29.53 -13.68 8.30
CA LEU A 60 28.35 -14.48 7.99
C LEU A 60 28.08 -15.55 9.05
N GLN A 61 29.12 -16.28 9.46
CA GLN A 61 28.97 -17.32 10.48
C GLN A 61 28.58 -16.73 11.84
N ASN A 62 29.16 -15.59 12.22
CA ASN A 62 28.80 -14.89 13.45
C ASN A 62 27.33 -14.43 13.42
N PHE A 63 26.85 -13.88 12.30
CA PHE A 63 25.44 -13.46 12.17
C PHE A 63 24.49 -14.65 12.19
N LYS A 64 24.85 -15.79 11.56
CA LYS A 64 24.09 -17.04 11.65
C LYS A 64 23.95 -17.52 13.09
N ASN A 65 25.06 -17.56 13.82
CA ASN A 65 25.06 -17.98 15.23
C ASN A 65 24.21 -17.01 16.09
N GLY A 66 24.32 -15.71 15.84
CA GLY A 66 23.62 -14.68 16.61
C GLY A 66 22.10 -14.71 16.48
N ARG A 67 21.54 -15.32 15.42
CA ARG A 67 20.09 -15.38 15.20
C ARG A 67 19.48 -16.78 15.30
N GLN A 68 20.23 -17.78 15.70
CA GLN A 68 19.79 -19.18 15.73
C GLN A 68 18.49 -19.38 16.52
N GLU A 69 18.38 -18.81 17.72
CA GLU A 69 17.16 -18.89 18.55
C GLU A 69 15.93 -18.30 17.84
N TRP A 70 16.13 -17.20 17.11
CA TRP A 70 15.07 -16.59 16.30
C TRP A 70 14.64 -17.54 15.17
N GLU A 71 15.58 -18.16 14.46
CA GLU A 71 15.30 -19.13 13.40
C GLU A 71 14.52 -20.34 13.92
N GLU A 72 14.89 -20.89 15.07
CA GLU A 72 14.19 -22.01 15.71
C GLU A 72 12.74 -21.64 16.05
N LYS A 73 12.51 -20.41 16.55
CA LYS A 73 11.16 -19.93 16.83
C LYS A 73 10.32 -19.81 15.55
N ILE A 74 10.91 -19.35 14.44
CA ILE A 74 10.22 -19.28 13.15
C ILE A 74 9.89 -20.69 12.63
N LYS A 75 10.81 -21.65 12.70
CA LYS A 75 10.56 -23.04 12.29
C LYS A 75 9.39 -23.65 13.06
N LEU A 76 9.33 -23.48 14.37
CA LEU A 76 8.19 -23.88 15.19
C LEU A 76 6.91 -23.17 14.74
N GLY A 77 6.99 -21.89 14.45
CA GLY A 77 5.87 -21.10 13.94
C GLY A 77 5.30 -21.62 12.63
N VAL A 78 6.15 -22.10 11.72
CA VAL A 78 5.71 -22.72 10.45
C VAL A 78 4.82 -23.94 10.70
N GLN A 79 5.16 -24.77 11.68
CA GLN A 79 4.32 -25.90 12.07
C GLN A 79 2.94 -25.46 12.62
N TRP A 80 2.91 -24.32 13.34
CA TRP A 80 1.68 -23.76 13.89
C TRP A 80 0.78 -23.08 12.87
N LEU A 81 1.28 -22.79 11.66
CA LEU A 81 0.44 -22.32 10.55
C LEU A 81 -0.59 -23.39 10.10
N GLY A 82 -0.30 -24.68 10.31
CA GLY A 82 -1.24 -25.76 9.97
C GLY A 82 -1.42 -26.00 8.47
N LEU A 83 -0.43 -25.65 7.67
CA LEU A 83 -0.49 -25.83 6.20
C LEU A 83 -0.34 -27.30 5.80
N ASN A 84 0.43 -28.10 6.55
CA ASN A 84 0.59 -29.52 6.36
C ASN A 84 0.25 -30.27 7.65
N THR A 85 -0.65 -31.23 7.57
CA THR A 85 -1.09 -32.05 8.71
C THR A 85 -0.27 -33.33 8.88
N ASP A 86 0.44 -33.78 7.82
CA ASP A 86 1.13 -35.07 7.80
C ASP A 86 2.36 -35.14 8.71
N GLY A 87 2.91 -34.01 9.13
CA GLY A 87 4.06 -33.93 10.01
C GLY A 87 3.84 -33.21 11.35
N ALA A 88 2.64 -32.65 11.54
CA ALA A 88 2.35 -31.81 12.71
C ALA A 88 2.02 -32.60 13.98
N GLY A 89 1.99 -33.91 13.91
CA GLY A 89 1.72 -34.78 15.02
C GLY A 89 2.85 -35.77 15.24
N ASN A 90 3.83 -35.41 16.07
CA ASN A 90 4.61 -36.40 16.79
C ASN A 90 3.72 -36.98 17.91
N SER A 91 2.58 -37.56 17.51
CA SER A 91 1.86 -38.39 18.48
C SER A 91 2.42 -39.80 18.33
N ASP A 92 3.06 -40.30 19.37
CA ASP A 92 3.51 -41.71 19.48
C ASP A 92 2.34 -42.67 19.44
N VAL A 93 1.10 -42.15 19.23
CA VAL A 93 -0.15 -42.92 19.22
C VAL A 93 -0.73 -42.92 17.81
N GLU A 94 -0.77 -44.07 17.19
CA GLU A 94 -1.40 -44.29 15.88
C GLU A 94 -2.88 -43.91 15.91
N GLY A 95 -3.33 -43.06 14.98
CA GLY A 95 -4.71 -42.58 14.92
C GLY A 95 -5.05 -41.34 15.76
N ALA A 96 -4.09 -40.74 16.46
CA ALA A 96 -4.31 -39.48 17.19
C ALA A 96 -4.60 -38.32 16.24
N CYS A 97 -5.32 -37.31 16.73
CA CYS A 97 -5.72 -36.15 15.97
C CYS A 97 -4.51 -35.30 15.58
N THR A 98 -4.34 -34.99 14.30
CA THR A 98 -3.28 -34.14 13.73
C THR A 98 -3.75 -32.71 13.43
N ALA A 99 -5.02 -32.36 13.70
CA ALA A 99 -5.58 -31.07 13.39
C ALA A 99 -4.79 -29.92 14.06
N VAL A 100 -4.64 -28.81 13.36
CA VAL A 100 -4.04 -27.57 13.85
C VAL A 100 -5.10 -26.49 13.87
N HIS A 101 -5.18 -25.74 14.99
CA HIS A 101 -6.11 -24.63 15.08
C HIS A 101 -5.60 -23.44 14.24
N PRO A 102 -6.39 -22.85 13.32
CA PRO A 102 -5.92 -21.87 12.37
C PRO A 102 -5.71 -20.44 12.96
N LEU A 103 -5.55 -20.33 14.30
CA LEU A 103 -5.45 -19.03 14.99
C LEU A 103 -4.32 -18.16 14.44
N LEU A 104 -3.15 -18.73 14.20
CA LEU A 104 -1.97 -17.97 13.74
C LEU A 104 -2.14 -17.51 12.29
N ILE A 105 -2.50 -18.44 11.38
CA ILE A 105 -2.63 -18.12 9.96
C ILE A 105 -3.77 -17.13 9.70
N GLU A 106 -4.89 -17.25 10.42
CA GLU A 106 -6.02 -16.33 10.31
C GLU A 106 -5.60 -14.89 10.60
N ASN A 107 -4.80 -14.68 11.66
CA ASN A 107 -4.32 -13.36 12.04
C ASN A 107 -3.33 -12.79 11.01
N VAL A 108 -2.43 -13.61 10.48
CA VAL A 108 -1.46 -13.20 9.44
C VAL A 108 -2.18 -12.79 8.16
N VAL A 109 -3.16 -13.61 7.70
CA VAL A 109 -3.93 -13.31 6.47
C VAL A 109 -4.81 -12.07 6.65
N LYS A 110 -5.45 -11.88 7.79
CA LYS A 110 -6.22 -10.66 8.09
C LYS A 110 -5.34 -9.41 8.04
N PHE A 111 -4.14 -9.47 8.61
CA PHE A 111 -3.18 -8.37 8.54
C PHE A 111 -2.77 -8.10 7.09
N GLN A 112 -2.36 -9.14 6.33
CA GLN A 112 -1.96 -9.03 4.93
C GLN A 112 -3.06 -8.35 4.11
N ALA A 113 -4.31 -8.81 4.23
CA ALA A 113 -5.45 -8.26 3.49
C ALA A 113 -5.72 -6.77 3.82
N LYS A 114 -5.58 -6.37 5.09
CA LYS A 114 -5.72 -4.97 5.48
C LYS A 114 -4.56 -4.12 4.99
N ALA A 115 -3.33 -4.61 5.12
CA ALA A 115 -2.13 -3.88 4.73
C ALA A 115 -2.06 -3.63 3.22
N ILE A 116 -2.41 -4.63 2.40
CA ILE A 116 -2.39 -4.48 0.93
C ILE A 116 -3.42 -3.46 0.45
N GLN A 117 -4.62 -3.44 1.04
CA GLN A 117 -5.65 -2.45 0.71
C GLN A 117 -5.19 -1.01 0.95
N GLU A 118 -4.40 -0.79 2.01
CA GLU A 118 -3.88 0.55 2.32
C GLU A 118 -2.67 0.92 1.47
N LEU A 119 -1.73 -0.01 1.26
CA LEU A 119 -0.51 0.27 0.51
C LEU A 119 -0.72 0.30 -1.00
N TRP A 120 -1.80 -0.33 -1.49
CA TRP A 120 -2.14 -0.41 -2.92
C TRP A 120 -3.54 0.12 -3.21
N PRO A 121 -3.77 1.45 -3.09
CA PRO A 121 -5.06 2.03 -3.40
C PRO A 121 -5.36 1.97 -4.91
N ALA A 122 -6.64 1.97 -5.29
CA ALA A 122 -7.10 1.86 -6.68
C ALA A 122 -6.53 2.92 -7.65
N LYS A 123 -6.10 4.08 -7.13
CA LYS A 123 -5.50 5.17 -7.91
C LYS A 123 -3.97 5.04 -8.09
N GLY A 124 -3.41 3.91 -7.71
CA GLY A 124 -1.98 3.64 -7.70
C GLY A 124 -1.29 3.97 -6.37
N PRO A 125 -0.14 3.32 -6.09
CA PRO A 125 0.55 3.40 -4.80
C PRO A 125 1.36 4.70 -4.59
N VAL A 126 1.53 5.54 -5.63
CA VAL A 126 2.45 6.68 -5.60
C VAL A 126 1.72 8.02 -5.58
N ARG A 127 2.16 8.91 -4.70
CA ARG A 127 1.89 10.35 -4.69
C ARG A 127 3.20 11.12 -4.70
N THR A 128 3.13 12.38 -5.07
CA THR A 128 4.28 13.28 -5.10
C THR A 128 4.06 14.48 -4.19
N LYS A 129 5.13 14.98 -3.61
CA LYS A 129 5.16 16.21 -2.81
C LYS A 129 6.29 17.10 -3.32
N ILE A 130 5.98 18.37 -3.55
CA ILE A 130 6.98 19.36 -3.97
C ILE A 130 7.80 19.78 -2.77
N ARG A 131 9.11 19.81 -2.92
CA ARG A 131 10.05 20.34 -1.93
C ARG A 131 10.36 21.82 -2.23
N GLY A 132 10.35 22.64 -1.19
CA GLY A 132 10.66 24.05 -1.29
C GLY A 132 9.53 24.90 -1.87
N TYR A 133 9.83 25.76 -2.84
CA TYR A 133 8.88 26.69 -3.43
C TYR A 133 7.98 25.99 -4.46
N VAL A 134 6.68 26.26 -4.39
CA VAL A 134 5.68 25.70 -5.32
C VAL A 134 5.49 26.67 -6.48
N ASP A 135 5.76 26.19 -7.69
CA ASP A 135 5.52 26.90 -8.95
C ASP A 135 4.86 25.96 -9.97
N VAL A 136 4.28 26.53 -11.01
CA VAL A 136 3.56 25.76 -12.04
C VAL A 136 4.43 24.70 -12.73
N PRO A 137 5.71 24.95 -13.10
CA PRO A 137 6.57 23.92 -13.67
C PRO A 137 6.80 22.74 -12.73
N ARG A 138 7.02 22.99 -11.43
CA ARG A 138 7.22 21.92 -10.43
C ARG A 138 5.94 21.13 -10.15
N GLU A 139 4.78 21.78 -10.18
CA GLU A 139 3.48 21.09 -10.08
C GLU A 139 3.27 20.14 -11.26
N GLN A 140 3.59 20.61 -12.47
CA GLN A 140 3.51 19.77 -13.68
C GLN A 140 4.52 18.62 -13.64
N ALA A 141 5.76 18.85 -13.22
CA ALA A 141 6.78 17.82 -13.04
C ALA A 141 6.31 16.76 -12.03
N ALA A 142 5.83 17.20 -10.86
CA ALA A 142 5.31 16.31 -9.82
C ALA A 142 4.12 15.47 -10.30
N ALA A 143 3.24 16.04 -11.14
CA ALA A 143 2.13 15.33 -11.75
C ALA A 143 2.63 14.25 -12.74
N ARG A 144 3.60 14.58 -13.61
CA ARG A 144 4.20 13.61 -14.54
C ARG A 144 4.91 12.47 -13.82
N VAL A 145 5.73 12.77 -12.80
CA VAL A 145 6.40 11.77 -11.95
C VAL A 145 5.39 10.82 -11.31
N ARG A 146 4.32 11.35 -10.74
CA ARG A 146 3.25 10.54 -10.14
C ARG A 146 2.62 9.61 -11.18
N THR A 147 2.25 10.13 -12.35
CA THR A 147 1.60 9.35 -13.40
C THR A 147 2.54 8.25 -13.90
N TYR A 148 3.80 8.59 -14.17
CA TYR A 148 4.79 7.64 -14.66
C TYR A 148 5.11 6.54 -13.64
N MET A 149 5.40 6.89 -12.38
CA MET A 149 5.72 5.87 -11.37
C MET A 149 4.53 4.94 -11.08
N ASN A 150 3.29 5.44 -11.11
CA ASN A 150 2.13 4.57 -11.00
C ASN A 150 2.07 3.61 -12.20
N TYR A 151 2.24 4.10 -13.42
CA TYR A 151 2.32 3.27 -14.63
C TYR A 151 3.46 2.24 -14.53
N GLN A 152 4.65 2.66 -14.10
CA GLN A 152 5.82 1.80 -13.95
C GLN A 152 5.56 0.64 -12.98
N LEU A 153 4.97 0.92 -11.81
CA LEU A 153 4.70 -0.10 -10.79
C LEU A 153 3.51 -1.00 -11.12
N THR A 154 2.52 -0.52 -11.90
CA THR A 154 1.33 -1.31 -12.22
C THR A 154 1.46 -2.08 -13.52
N GLU A 155 2.21 -1.57 -14.51
CA GLU A 155 2.23 -2.13 -15.86
C GLU A 155 3.63 -2.54 -16.35
N GLN A 156 4.68 -1.75 -16.03
CA GLN A 156 6.03 -2.04 -16.52
C GLN A 156 6.77 -3.08 -15.69
N ILE A 157 6.55 -3.11 -14.37
CA ILE A 157 7.22 -4.06 -13.46
C ILE A 157 6.29 -5.23 -13.20
N PRO A 158 6.49 -6.38 -13.88
CA PRO A 158 5.61 -7.52 -13.72
C PRO A 158 5.75 -8.13 -12.32
N GLY A 159 4.62 -8.43 -11.70
CA GLY A 159 4.60 -9.13 -10.42
C GLY A 159 4.84 -8.28 -9.18
N PHE A 160 5.07 -6.98 -9.30
CA PHE A 160 5.31 -6.10 -8.14
C PHE A 160 4.20 -6.21 -7.06
N TYR A 161 2.94 -6.23 -7.48
CA TYR A 161 1.80 -6.43 -6.56
C TYR A 161 1.90 -7.77 -5.81
N ASN A 162 2.14 -8.86 -6.52
CA ASN A 162 2.25 -10.20 -5.93
C ASN A 162 3.42 -10.29 -4.95
N ASP A 163 4.52 -9.63 -5.28
CA ASP A 163 5.71 -9.61 -4.43
C ASP A 163 5.47 -8.77 -3.17
N LEU A 164 4.80 -7.62 -3.30
CA LEU A 164 4.39 -6.84 -2.14
C LEU A 164 3.47 -7.66 -1.22
N GLU A 165 2.50 -8.38 -1.78
CA GLU A 165 1.58 -9.24 -1.03
C GLU A 165 2.31 -10.36 -0.29
N ARG A 166 3.27 -11.04 -0.95
CA ARG A 166 4.13 -12.07 -0.33
C ARG A 166 5.00 -11.48 0.79
N ASN A 167 5.55 -10.30 0.58
CA ASN A 167 6.34 -9.60 1.59
C ASN A 167 5.50 -9.27 2.83
N LEU A 168 4.27 -8.77 2.65
CA LEU A 168 3.36 -8.46 3.75
C LEU A 168 2.98 -9.69 4.57
N PHE A 169 2.80 -10.86 3.94
CA PHE A 169 2.60 -12.11 4.67
C PHE A 169 3.80 -12.40 5.61
N ARG A 170 5.05 -12.27 5.10
CA ARG A 170 6.27 -12.48 5.90
C ARG A 170 6.40 -11.47 7.03
N VAL A 171 6.12 -10.20 6.75
CA VAL A 171 6.09 -9.14 7.77
C VAL A 171 5.10 -9.49 8.89
N GLY A 172 3.89 -9.90 8.57
CA GLY A 172 2.92 -10.33 9.56
C GLY A 172 3.37 -11.56 10.34
N PHE A 173 3.87 -12.58 9.66
CA PHE A 173 4.27 -13.84 10.27
C PHE A 173 5.56 -13.73 11.07
N MET A 174 6.67 -13.34 10.41
CA MET A 174 8.03 -13.34 10.99
C MET A 174 8.38 -12.01 11.69
N GLY A 175 7.66 -10.94 11.36
CA GLY A 175 7.92 -9.59 11.88
C GLY A 175 8.76 -8.71 10.96
N VAL A 176 9.48 -9.27 10.01
CA VAL A 176 10.42 -8.57 9.11
C VAL A 176 10.16 -8.98 7.67
N GLY A 177 10.14 -8.01 6.78
CA GLY A 177 10.20 -8.18 5.35
C GLY A 177 11.28 -7.29 4.77
N ILE A 178 11.97 -7.75 3.74
CA ILE A 178 13.09 -7.03 3.13
C ILE A 178 12.84 -6.93 1.64
N ARG A 179 13.02 -5.73 1.10
CA ARG A 179 12.92 -5.45 -0.33
C ARG A 179 14.21 -4.80 -0.80
N LYS A 180 14.70 -5.24 -1.93
CA LYS A 180 15.86 -4.68 -2.63
C LYS A 180 15.39 -4.05 -3.92
N VAL A 181 16.01 -2.96 -4.33
CA VAL A 181 15.77 -2.39 -5.65
C VAL A 181 17.09 -2.19 -6.37
N GLY A 182 17.16 -2.73 -7.58
CA GLY A 182 18.25 -2.54 -8.51
C GLY A 182 17.78 -1.85 -9.79
N TRP A 183 18.66 -1.74 -10.77
CA TRP A 183 18.34 -1.28 -12.12
C TRP A 183 18.58 -2.40 -13.12
N ASN A 184 17.59 -2.70 -13.94
CA ASN A 184 17.74 -3.64 -15.04
C ASN A 184 18.15 -2.90 -16.31
N GLY A 185 19.44 -2.96 -16.67
CA GLY A 185 19.99 -2.30 -17.85
C GLY A 185 19.54 -2.88 -19.19
N VAL A 186 18.80 -4.00 -19.22
CA VAL A 186 18.25 -4.58 -20.45
C VAL A 186 16.87 -4.01 -20.76
N THR A 187 16.06 -3.80 -19.73
CA THR A 187 14.69 -3.30 -19.85
C THR A 187 14.57 -1.81 -19.52
N ASP A 188 15.63 -1.19 -19.06
CA ASP A 188 15.70 0.22 -18.61
C ASP A 188 14.62 0.59 -17.58
N VAL A 189 14.38 -0.33 -16.65
CA VAL A 189 13.43 -0.11 -15.53
C VAL A 189 14.05 -0.55 -14.21
N PRO A 190 13.59 0.00 -13.07
CA PRO A 190 13.94 -0.53 -11.76
C PRO A 190 13.51 -1.99 -11.62
N ASP A 191 14.33 -2.79 -10.96
CA ASP A 191 14.08 -4.20 -10.67
C ASP A 191 13.90 -4.41 -9.15
N PRO A 192 12.69 -4.19 -8.63
CA PRO A 192 12.38 -4.44 -7.24
C PRO A 192 12.24 -5.93 -6.99
N THR A 193 12.94 -6.43 -5.99
CA THR A 193 12.92 -7.85 -5.59
C THR A 193 12.65 -8.00 -4.10
N ILE A 194 12.00 -9.11 -3.72
CA ILE A 194 11.89 -9.50 -2.31
C ILE A 194 13.15 -10.26 -1.94
N VAL A 195 13.75 -9.84 -0.84
CA VAL A 195 14.82 -10.57 -0.19
C VAL A 195 14.26 -11.34 0.99
N TYR A 196 14.42 -12.64 0.94
CA TYR A 196 13.93 -13.47 2.03
C TYR A 196 14.79 -13.26 3.27
N VAL A 197 14.15 -12.93 4.39
CA VAL A 197 14.87 -12.68 5.65
C VAL A 197 15.68 -13.88 6.10
N GLU A 198 15.31 -15.08 5.68
CA GLU A 198 16.03 -16.32 5.89
C GLU A 198 17.45 -16.28 5.30
N ASN A 199 17.60 -15.58 4.17
CA ASN A 199 18.85 -15.44 3.42
C ASN A 199 19.54 -14.08 3.66
N PHE A 200 19.04 -13.26 4.55
CA PHE A 200 19.59 -11.95 4.86
C PHE A 200 20.11 -11.90 6.30
N TYR A 201 21.38 -11.59 6.46
CA TYR A 201 22.14 -11.67 7.70
C TYR A 201 22.73 -10.32 8.05
N THR A 202 22.55 -9.90 9.30
CA THR A 202 23.15 -8.68 9.86
C THR A 202 23.33 -8.86 11.37
N ASP A 203 24.06 -7.95 12.00
CA ASP A 203 24.19 -7.93 13.45
C ASP A 203 22.79 -7.79 14.10
N PRO A 204 22.34 -8.78 14.89
CA PRO A 204 21.06 -8.72 15.57
C PRO A 204 20.87 -7.49 16.46
N ALA A 205 21.94 -6.88 16.97
CA ALA A 205 21.90 -5.71 17.85
C ALA A 205 21.65 -4.40 17.05
N SER A 206 21.87 -4.38 15.75
CA SER A 206 21.66 -3.19 14.91
C SER A 206 20.17 -2.86 14.81
N ALA A 207 19.80 -1.61 15.09
CA ALA A 207 18.40 -1.18 14.99
C ALA A 207 17.97 -0.93 13.53
N HIS A 208 18.87 -0.40 12.71
CA HIS A 208 18.62 -0.01 11.32
C HIS A 208 19.77 -0.42 10.42
N LEU A 209 19.48 -0.81 9.16
CA LEU A 209 20.52 -1.15 8.16
C LEU A 209 21.45 0.03 7.84
N ARG A 210 20.95 1.25 7.97
CA ARG A 210 21.77 2.44 7.75
C ARG A 210 22.93 2.53 8.73
N ASP A 211 22.67 2.11 9.98
CA ASP A 211 23.64 2.21 11.07
C ASP A 211 24.45 0.91 11.24
N ALA A 212 24.07 -0.17 10.54
CA ALA A 212 24.78 -1.44 10.54
C ALA A 212 26.11 -1.31 9.80
N GLU A 213 27.19 -1.78 10.42
CA GLU A 213 28.51 -1.82 9.78
C GLU A 213 28.52 -2.74 8.57
N GLU A 214 27.88 -3.92 8.73
CA GLU A 214 27.80 -4.92 7.69
C GLU A 214 26.45 -5.64 7.70
N TYR A 215 25.99 -5.99 6.48
CA TYR A 215 24.91 -6.94 6.26
C TYR A 215 25.17 -7.74 4.97
N ILE A 216 24.70 -8.98 4.95
CA ILE A 216 25.01 -9.97 3.92
C ILE A 216 23.70 -10.59 3.41
N GLU A 217 23.47 -10.55 2.11
CA GLU A 217 22.45 -11.33 1.42
C GLU A 217 23.08 -12.58 0.79
N ILE A 218 22.52 -13.76 1.01
CA ILE A 218 22.92 -15.00 0.33
C ILE A 218 22.01 -15.21 -0.87
N MET A 219 22.60 -15.28 -2.03
CA MET A 219 21.92 -15.51 -3.32
C MET A 219 22.34 -16.86 -3.89
N GLU A 220 21.37 -17.63 -4.38
CA GLU A 220 21.60 -18.86 -5.12
C GLU A 220 21.69 -18.54 -6.61
N LEU A 221 22.85 -18.63 -7.18
CA LEU A 221 23.10 -18.41 -8.61
C LEU A 221 23.20 -19.74 -9.34
N SER A 222 22.38 -19.93 -10.38
CA SER A 222 22.58 -21.07 -11.30
C SER A 222 23.87 -20.92 -12.06
N VAL A 223 24.47 -22.03 -12.48
CA VAL A 223 25.72 -22.07 -13.30
C VAL A 223 25.62 -21.08 -14.45
N ARG A 224 24.55 -21.12 -15.23
CA ARG A 224 24.32 -20.19 -16.34
C ARG A 224 24.35 -18.72 -15.95
N LYS A 225 23.81 -18.38 -14.78
CA LYS A 225 23.82 -16.97 -14.32
C LYS A 225 25.23 -16.56 -13.92
N MET A 226 25.97 -17.46 -13.27
CA MET A 226 27.39 -17.24 -12.92
C MET A 226 28.21 -17.00 -14.15
N ASP A 227 28.12 -17.88 -15.16
CA ASP A 227 28.83 -17.75 -16.44
C ASP A 227 28.51 -16.43 -17.14
N ASN A 228 27.26 -16.00 -17.14
CA ASN A 228 26.87 -14.71 -17.72
C ASN A 228 27.50 -13.52 -16.98
N LEU A 229 27.59 -13.56 -15.65
CA LEU A 229 28.23 -12.50 -14.86
C LEU A 229 29.74 -12.46 -15.07
N ILE A 230 30.38 -13.61 -15.23
CA ILE A 230 31.81 -13.72 -15.57
C ILE A 230 32.04 -13.20 -16.99
N ALA A 231 31.24 -13.63 -17.97
CA ALA A 231 31.38 -13.20 -19.37
C ALA A 231 31.13 -11.69 -19.53
N ALA A 232 30.28 -11.09 -18.68
CA ALA A 232 30.03 -9.65 -18.63
C ALA A 232 31.16 -8.87 -17.90
N GLY A 233 32.19 -9.52 -17.38
CA GLY A 233 33.26 -8.86 -16.60
C GLY A 233 32.81 -8.36 -15.22
N THR A 234 31.59 -8.69 -14.81
CA THR A 234 31.07 -8.27 -13.51
C THR A 234 31.68 -9.06 -12.37
N PHE A 235 31.91 -10.35 -12.57
CA PHE A 235 32.54 -11.27 -11.62
C PHE A 235 33.88 -11.80 -12.16
N LEU A 236 34.80 -12.04 -11.24
CA LEU A 236 36.00 -12.83 -11.55
C LEU A 236 35.63 -14.30 -11.84
N PRO A 237 36.44 -15.02 -12.61
CA PRO A 237 36.25 -16.45 -12.80
C PRO A 237 36.21 -17.17 -11.45
N ALA A 238 35.36 -18.19 -11.35
CA ALA A 238 35.34 -19.05 -10.19
C ALA A 238 36.69 -19.78 -10.03
N SER A 239 37.20 -19.87 -8.78
CA SER A 239 38.44 -20.59 -8.52
C SER A 239 38.22 -22.09 -8.66
N GLU A 240 39.30 -22.88 -8.84
CA GLU A 240 39.22 -24.35 -8.90
C GLU A 240 38.56 -24.97 -7.63
N ASN A 241 38.60 -24.26 -6.51
CA ASN A 241 37.98 -24.67 -5.25
C ASN A 241 36.49 -24.36 -5.20
N ASP A 242 35.97 -23.53 -6.10
CA ASP A 242 34.56 -23.15 -6.19
C ASP A 242 33.81 -24.11 -7.13
N ALA A 243 33.85 -25.41 -6.82
CA ALA A 243 33.12 -26.40 -7.62
C ALA A 243 31.61 -26.11 -7.59
N GLU A 244 30.93 -26.47 -8.67
CA GLU A 244 29.49 -26.51 -8.70
C GLU A 244 28.97 -27.37 -7.55
N GLU A 245 28.22 -26.77 -6.63
CA GLU A 245 27.70 -27.48 -5.48
C GLU A 245 26.19 -27.68 -5.59
N THR A 246 25.70 -28.70 -4.91
CA THR A 246 24.26 -28.77 -4.59
C THR A 246 23.93 -27.63 -3.67
N LEU A 247 23.01 -26.77 -4.11
CA LEU A 247 22.56 -25.64 -3.32
C LEU A 247 21.76 -26.15 -2.13
N ASP A 248 22.28 -25.93 -0.92
CA ASP A 248 21.59 -26.25 0.32
C ASP A 248 20.57 -25.17 0.63
N THR A 249 19.32 -25.54 0.68
CA THR A 249 18.25 -24.62 1.11
C THR A 249 18.38 -24.31 2.61
N ASN A 250 18.01 -23.10 3.01
CA ASN A 250 17.94 -22.73 4.42
C ASN A 250 16.86 -23.58 5.13
N GLU A 251 17.13 -24.00 6.37
CA GLU A 251 16.22 -24.85 7.15
C GLU A 251 14.81 -24.27 7.34
N ILE A 252 14.67 -22.93 7.37
CA ILE A 252 13.35 -22.26 7.41
C ILE A 252 12.64 -22.42 6.05
N THR A 253 13.37 -22.26 4.95
CA THR A 253 12.85 -22.44 3.59
C THR A 253 12.37 -23.87 3.40
N ASP A 254 13.14 -24.85 3.87
CA ASP A 254 12.75 -26.27 3.84
C ASP A 254 11.50 -26.53 4.70
N ALA A 255 11.44 -25.96 5.89
CA ALA A 255 10.27 -26.09 6.75
C ALA A 255 9.01 -25.50 6.09
N ILE A 256 9.13 -24.34 5.44
CA ILE A 256 8.03 -23.72 4.70
C ILE A 256 7.61 -24.58 3.49
N ALA A 257 8.57 -25.08 2.71
CA ALA A 257 8.30 -25.94 1.55
C ALA A 257 7.60 -27.23 1.97
N LYS A 258 8.09 -27.92 2.99
CA LYS A 258 7.45 -29.10 3.56
C LYS A 258 6.05 -28.79 4.07
N ALA A 259 5.86 -27.64 4.75
CA ALA A 259 4.54 -27.22 5.23
C ALA A 259 3.56 -26.97 4.06
N GLN A 260 4.05 -26.54 2.91
CA GLN A 260 3.26 -26.36 1.68
C GLN A 260 3.12 -27.61 0.83
N GLY A 261 3.74 -28.73 1.23
CA GLY A 261 3.71 -29.99 0.51
C GLY A 261 4.71 -30.06 -0.67
N PHE A 262 5.73 -29.20 -0.67
CA PHE A 262 6.80 -29.25 -1.67
C PHE A 262 8.02 -29.99 -1.13
N ASP A 263 8.64 -30.81 -1.98
CA ASP A 263 9.92 -31.42 -1.70
C ASP A 263 11.04 -30.57 -2.34
N MET A 264 11.88 -29.95 -1.50
CA MET A 264 13.04 -29.17 -1.94
C MET A 264 14.30 -30.01 -2.10
N SER A 265 14.23 -31.33 -1.93
CA SER A 265 15.36 -32.26 -2.07
C SER A 265 15.87 -32.42 -3.52
N LEU A 266 15.27 -31.69 -4.48
CA LEU A 266 15.76 -31.64 -5.85
C LEU A 266 17.19 -31.07 -5.88
N GLU A 267 18.16 -31.86 -6.35
CA GLU A 267 19.53 -31.43 -6.53
C GLU A 267 19.59 -30.27 -7.54
N ARG A 268 19.75 -29.07 -7.01
CA ARG A 268 19.99 -27.86 -7.80
C ARG A 268 21.48 -27.54 -7.72
N LYS A 269 22.16 -27.57 -8.86
CA LYS A 269 23.56 -27.19 -8.94
C LYS A 269 23.70 -25.70 -9.19
N GLY A 270 24.63 -25.07 -8.51
CA GLY A 270 24.92 -23.65 -8.63
C GLY A 270 25.98 -23.17 -7.66
N TYR A 271 25.95 -21.87 -7.41
CA TYR A 271 26.89 -21.21 -6.53
C TYR A 271 26.10 -20.45 -5.44
N SER A 272 26.52 -20.61 -4.19
CA SER A 272 25.98 -19.82 -3.07
C SER A 272 26.84 -18.57 -2.90
N VAL A 273 26.34 -17.43 -3.38
CA VAL A 273 27.05 -16.16 -3.38
C VAL A 273 26.53 -15.25 -2.30
N GLY A 274 27.43 -14.78 -1.42
CA GLY A 274 27.14 -13.72 -0.47
C GLY A 274 27.39 -12.35 -1.08
N GLU A 275 26.40 -11.45 -0.96
CA GLU A 275 26.54 -10.02 -1.26
C GLU A 275 26.67 -9.28 0.08
N SER A 276 27.88 -8.89 0.44
CA SER A 276 28.17 -8.14 1.67
C SER A 276 28.27 -6.65 1.40
N HIS A 277 27.51 -5.86 2.15
CA HIS A 277 27.63 -4.41 2.19
C HIS A 277 28.38 -4.00 3.44
N CYS A 278 29.66 -3.68 3.30
CA CYS A 278 30.57 -3.47 4.41
C CYS A 278 31.47 -2.24 4.18
N TYR A 279 32.22 -1.85 5.20
CA TYR A 279 33.27 -0.86 5.11
C TYR A 279 34.62 -1.57 5.01
N LEU A 280 35.41 -1.21 3.99
CA LEU A 280 36.77 -1.74 3.78
C LEU A 280 37.75 -0.59 3.62
N ASP A 281 38.99 -0.82 4.03
CA ASP A 281 40.15 -0.05 3.63
C ASP A 281 40.92 -0.90 2.60
N LEU A 282 40.99 -0.46 1.34
CA LEU A 282 41.72 -1.13 0.29
C LEU A 282 43.17 -0.65 0.20
N GLU A 283 43.68 0.04 1.20
CA GLU A 283 45.08 0.48 1.34
C GLU A 283 45.64 1.20 0.08
N GLY A 284 44.79 2.02 -0.57
CA GLY A 284 45.17 2.77 -1.78
C GLY A 284 45.05 2.00 -3.11
N ASN A 285 44.58 0.75 -3.11
CA ASN A 285 44.30 0.00 -4.32
C ASN A 285 43.00 0.44 -5.04
N ASP A 286 42.17 1.30 -4.42
CA ASP A 286 41.09 1.97 -5.13
C ASP A 286 41.61 3.24 -5.79
N PRO A 287 41.58 3.36 -7.14
CA PRO A 287 42.04 4.55 -7.86
C PRO A 287 41.41 5.88 -7.43
N LEU A 288 40.19 5.84 -6.85
CA LEU A 288 39.54 7.02 -6.31
C LEU A 288 39.90 7.29 -4.84
N LEU A 289 40.66 6.38 -4.22
CA LEU A 289 41.14 6.49 -2.83
C LEU A 289 42.62 6.12 -2.75
N PRO A 290 43.52 6.84 -3.46
CA PRO A 290 44.94 6.51 -3.49
C PRO A 290 45.64 6.64 -2.12
N ASP A 291 45.08 7.46 -1.23
CA ASP A 291 45.59 7.66 0.15
C ASP A 291 45.06 6.60 1.15
N GLY A 292 44.23 5.66 0.69
CA GLY A 292 43.55 4.69 1.53
C GLY A 292 42.41 5.26 2.37
N GLY A 293 41.92 4.46 3.28
CA GLY A 293 40.83 4.83 4.23
C GLY A 293 39.54 4.03 4.05
N TYR A 294 38.78 3.93 5.13
CA TYR A 294 37.53 3.17 5.12
C TYR A 294 36.47 3.82 4.25
N ALA A 295 35.94 3.04 3.30
CA ALA A 295 34.81 3.44 2.47
C ALA A 295 33.81 2.27 2.34
N PRO A 296 32.54 2.54 2.02
CA PRO A 296 31.55 1.50 1.87
C PRO A 296 31.68 0.79 0.52
N TYR A 297 31.76 -0.54 0.56
CA TYR A 297 31.86 -1.40 -0.63
C TYR A 297 30.77 -2.49 -0.61
N ILE A 298 30.49 -3.05 -1.79
CA ILE A 298 29.71 -4.27 -2.00
C ILE A 298 30.69 -5.36 -2.42
N VAL A 299 30.79 -6.42 -1.63
CA VAL A 299 31.67 -7.56 -1.89
C VAL A 299 30.80 -8.76 -2.21
N HIS A 300 31.00 -9.33 -3.41
CA HIS A 300 30.42 -10.61 -3.77
C HIS A 300 31.45 -11.71 -3.54
N PHE A 301 31.08 -12.70 -2.75
CA PHE A 301 31.98 -13.79 -2.38
C PHE A 301 31.24 -15.13 -2.31
N ASN A 302 31.95 -16.22 -2.45
CA ASN A 302 31.42 -17.55 -2.23
C ASN A 302 31.16 -17.75 -0.71
N SER A 303 29.94 -18.04 -0.34
CA SER A 303 29.58 -18.17 1.09
C SER A 303 30.23 -19.36 1.81
N LYS A 304 30.72 -20.37 1.05
CA LYS A 304 31.34 -21.58 1.57
C LYS A 304 32.86 -21.53 1.52
N THR A 305 33.46 -21.07 0.41
CA THR A 305 34.93 -21.05 0.19
C THR A 305 35.55 -19.71 0.59
N GLY A 306 34.78 -18.62 0.62
CA GLY A 306 35.29 -17.26 0.83
C GLY A 306 35.93 -16.63 -0.42
N SER A 307 35.93 -17.29 -1.59
CA SER A 307 36.47 -16.72 -2.83
C SER A 307 35.71 -15.45 -3.22
N VAL A 308 36.45 -14.36 -3.45
CA VAL A 308 35.86 -13.07 -3.82
C VAL A 308 35.69 -12.98 -5.33
N TYR A 309 34.49 -12.67 -5.79
CA TYR A 309 34.14 -12.50 -7.20
C TYR A 309 34.13 -11.05 -7.65
N SER A 310 33.74 -10.14 -6.78
CA SER A 310 33.61 -8.74 -7.16
C SER A 310 33.66 -7.84 -5.93
N ILE A 311 34.28 -6.67 -6.08
CA ILE A 311 34.28 -5.58 -5.10
C ILE A 311 33.86 -4.32 -5.84
N LYS A 312 32.74 -3.71 -5.43
CA LYS A 312 32.18 -2.50 -6.05
C LYS A 312 32.01 -1.40 -5.02
N ARG A 313 32.17 -0.16 -5.45
CA ARG A 313 31.92 1.02 -4.59
C ARG A 313 30.44 1.13 -4.27
N ASN A 314 30.13 1.46 -2.99
CA ASN A 314 28.75 1.56 -2.49
C ASN A 314 28.39 2.97 -2.01
N TRP A 315 28.73 3.97 -2.82
CA TRP A 315 28.31 5.37 -2.61
C TRP A 315 27.95 6.00 -3.97
N ARG A 316 27.50 7.24 -3.97
CA ARG A 316 27.27 7.97 -5.22
C ARG A 316 28.54 8.66 -5.67
N GLU A 317 28.83 8.62 -6.94
CA GLU A 317 30.02 9.25 -7.53
C GLU A 317 30.11 10.77 -7.17
N ALA A 318 28.99 11.44 -7.15
CA ALA A 318 28.90 12.86 -6.79
C ALA A 318 28.95 13.15 -5.29
N ASP A 319 29.00 12.14 -4.41
CA ASP A 319 28.98 12.32 -2.95
C ASP A 319 30.43 12.37 -2.38
N PRO A 320 30.92 13.56 -2.00
CA PRO A 320 32.26 13.69 -1.40
C PRO A 320 32.36 13.07 -0.01
N ALA A 321 31.22 12.88 0.69
CA ALA A 321 31.17 12.28 2.01
C ALA A 321 31.16 10.75 1.97
N ARG A 322 31.02 10.15 0.79
CA ARG A 322 31.00 8.69 0.54
C ARG A 322 30.02 7.96 1.44
N GLN A 323 28.83 8.48 1.57
CA GLN A 323 27.82 7.84 2.40
C GLN A 323 27.36 6.53 1.78
N LYS A 324 27.24 5.49 2.62
CA LYS A 324 26.80 4.17 2.21
C LYS A 324 25.41 4.25 1.55
N ARG A 325 25.32 3.82 0.30
CA ARG A 325 24.06 3.78 -0.44
C ARG A 325 23.18 2.66 0.09
N GLN A 326 21.89 2.96 0.28
CA GLN A 326 20.91 2.00 0.73
C GLN A 326 20.19 1.38 -0.48
N TRP A 327 20.35 0.07 -0.65
CA TRP A 327 19.68 -0.71 -1.69
C TRP A 327 18.50 -1.50 -1.13
N TYR A 328 18.42 -1.63 0.18
CA TYR A 328 17.44 -2.43 0.88
C TYR A 328 16.53 -1.55 1.70
N THR A 329 15.24 -1.89 1.70
CA THR A 329 14.23 -1.33 2.58
C THR A 329 13.68 -2.43 3.47
N VAL A 330 13.57 -2.14 4.76
CA VAL A 330 13.10 -3.10 5.78
C VAL A 330 11.71 -2.71 6.25
N ASP A 331 10.77 -3.63 6.06
CA ASP A 331 9.43 -3.52 6.58
C ASP A 331 9.37 -4.23 7.94
N GLN A 332 9.02 -3.52 9.01
CA GLN A 332 8.95 -4.06 10.37
C GLN A 332 7.53 -4.04 10.90
N PHE A 333 7.07 -5.17 11.44
CA PHE A 333 5.76 -5.28 12.07
C PHE A 333 5.74 -4.57 13.43
N ILE A 334 6.46 -5.07 14.42
CA ILE A 334 6.68 -4.42 15.71
C ILE A 334 8.19 -4.39 15.97
N PRO A 335 8.86 -3.24 15.85
CA PRO A 335 10.26 -3.12 16.21
C PRO A 335 10.45 -3.42 17.69
N ALA A 336 11.46 -4.21 18.00
CA ALA A 336 11.79 -4.62 19.35
C ALA A 336 13.19 -4.13 19.77
N PHE A 337 14.08 -5.04 20.19
CA PHE A 337 15.37 -4.69 20.77
C PHE A 337 16.50 -4.62 19.73
N GLY A 338 16.28 -5.04 18.51
CA GLY A 338 17.28 -5.08 17.44
C GLY A 338 16.66 -5.17 16.06
N PHE A 339 17.42 -5.69 15.09
CA PHE A 339 17.00 -5.77 13.71
C PHE A 339 15.76 -6.65 13.48
N TYR A 340 15.72 -7.82 14.15
CA TYR A 340 14.63 -8.79 13.98
C TYR A 340 13.42 -8.36 14.79
N ALA A 341 12.44 -7.78 14.12
CA ALA A 341 11.19 -7.31 14.69
C ALA A 341 10.27 -8.47 15.09
N LEU A 342 9.31 -8.19 15.97
CA LEU A 342 8.34 -9.18 16.42
C LEU A 342 7.17 -9.28 15.43
N GLY A 343 6.87 -10.50 14.95
CA GLY A 343 5.68 -10.85 14.18
C GLY A 343 4.66 -11.62 15.00
N TYR A 344 3.57 -12.04 14.37
CA TYR A 344 2.54 -12.83 15.05
C TYR A 344 3.06 -14.14 15.64
N VAL A 345 4.08 -14.77 15.02
CA VAL A 345 4.71 -15.97 15.56
C VAL A 345 5.26 -15.74 16.98
N HIS A 346 5.80 -14.56 17.25
CA HIS A 346 6.35 -14.20 18.56
C HIS A 346 5.27 -13.80 19.55
N LEU A 347 4.17 -13.17 19.08
CA LEU A 347 3.12 -12.62 19.95
C LEU A 347 2.09 -13.66 20.37
N ILE A 348 1.66 -14.50 19.44
CA ILE A 348 0.57 -15.46 19.64
C ILE A 348 0.94 -16.91 19.28
N GLY A 349 2.19 -17.17 18.86
CA GLY A 349 2.63 -18.53 18.47
C GLY A 349 2.43 -19.55 19.57
N ASP A 350 2.89 -19.27 20.79
CA ASP A 350 2.74 -20.18 21.92
C ASP A 350 1.27 -20.40 22.31
N LEU A 351 0.44 -19.35 22.11
CA LEU A 351 -1.01 -19.45 22.33
C LEU A 351 -1.67 -20.33 21.27
N ALA A 352 -1.26 -20.20 20.01
CA ALA A 352 -1.73 -21.05 18.91
C ALA A 352 -1.33 -22.52 19.10
N ALA A 353 -0.10 -22.78 19.57
CA ALA A 353 0.38 -24.10 19.93
C ALA A 353 -0.47 -24.71 21.06
N SER A 354 -0.70 -23.95 22.14
CA SER A 354 -1.51 -24.39 23.29
C SER A 354 -2.96 -24.65 22.90
N THR A 355 -3.54 -23.81 22.06
CA THR A 355 -4.90 -23.96 21.51
C THR A 355 -5.00 -25.22 20.65
N THR A 356 -3.99 -25.49 19.81
CA THR A 356 -3.89 -26.70 18.99
C THR A 356 -3.80 -27.95 19.86
N ALA A 357 -2.98 -27.94 20.91
CA ALA A 357 -2.87 -29.06 21.85
C ALA A 357 -4.21 -29.33 22.56
N ALA A 358 -4.91 -28.29 23.00
CA ALA A 358 -6.23 -28.42 23.61
C ALA A 358 -7.27 -28.96 22.61
N LEU A 359 -7.26 -28.50 21.35
CA LEU A 359 -8.13 -29.01 20.29
C LEU A 359 -7.90 -30.50 20.06
N ARG A 360 -6.64 -30.93 19.90
CA ARG A 360 -6.26 -32.34 19.71
C ARG A 360 -6.74 -33.19 20.87
N ALA A 361 -6.47 -32.77 22.10
CA ALA A 361 -6.89 -33.49 23.29
C ALA A 361 -8.42 -33.63 23.38
N LEU A 362 -9.19 -32.62 22.97
CA LEU A 362 -10.67 -32.69 22.92
C LEU A 362 -11.17 -33.67 21.84
N VAL A 363 -10.57 -33.62 20.65
CA VAL A 363 -10.92 -34.50 19.53
C VAL A 363 -10.57 -35.94 19.88
N ASP A 364 -9.38 -36.21 20.40
CA ASP A 364 -8.93 -37.53 20.78
C ASP A 364 -9.79 -38.12 21.92
N ALA A 365 -10.12 -37.28 22.92
CA ALA A 365 -11.05 -37.70 23.98
C ALA A 365 -12.45 -38.05 23.41
N GLY A 366 -12.94 -37.25 22.45
CA GLY A 366 -14.19 -37.52 21.76
C GLY A 366 -14.15 -38.81 20.93
N GLN A 367 -13.09 -39.06 20.20
CA GLN A 367 -12.87 -40.29 19.44
C GLN A 367 -12.80 -41.49 20.40
N TYR A 368 -12.05 -41.39 21.48
CA TYR A 368 -11.91 -42.42 22.47
C TYR A 368 -13.24 -42.73 23.21
N ALA A 369 -14.04 -41.69 23.47
CA ALA A 369 -15.37 -41.86 24.06
C ALA A 369 -16.35 -42.58 23.12
N ASN A 370 -16.25 -42.35 21.80
CA ASN A 370 -17.10 -42.96 20.80
C ASN A 370 -16.64 -44.36 20.39
N TRP A 371 -15.34 -44.63 20.43
CA TRP A 371 -14.75 -45.92 20.06
C TRP A 371 -14.15 -46.58 21.32
N GLN A 372 -15.00 -47.25 22.07
CA GLN A 372 -14.57 -47.93 23.28
C GLN A 372 -13.56 -49.03 22.98
N ALA A 373 -12.34 -48.83 23.50
CA ALA A 373 -11.34 -49.89 23.59
C ALA A 373 -11.53 -50.70 24.90
N GLY A 374 -11.10 -51.92 24.91
CA GLY A 374 -11.19 -52.75 26.09
C GLY A 374 -10.23 -53.93 26.04
N PHE A 375 -10.15 -54.65 27.15
CA PHE A 375 -9.42 -55.89 27.23
C PHE A 375 -10.40 -57.08 26.98
N LYS A 376 -9.99 -58.01 26.13
CA LYS A 376 -10.69 -59.24 25.85
C LYS A 376 -9.94 -60.38 26.56
N SER A 377 -10.67 -61.24 27.27
CA SER A 377 -10.07 -62.44 27.85
C SER A 377 -9.56 -63.38 26.76
N GLN A 378 -8.38 -63.94 26.95
CA GLN A 378 -7.75 -64.87 26.02
C GLN A 378 -8.57 -66.18 25.82
N ASP A 379 -9.39 -66.53 26.83
CA ASP A 379 -10.26 -67.73 26.78
C ASP A 379 -11.59 -67.56 25.99
N ALA A 380 -11.93 -66.30 25.64
CA ALA A 380 -13.09 -65.99 24.82
C ALA A 380 -12.78 -66.29 23.35
N LYS A 381 -12.96 -67.60 22.94
CA LYS A 381 -12.84 -68.02 21.53
C LYS A 381 -14.07 -67.56 20.76
N PHE A 382 -13.92 -66.52 19.96
CA PHE A 382 -14.89 -66.22 18.91
C PHE A 382 -14.58 -67.07 17.69
N SER A 383 -15.65 -67.63 17.05
CA SER A 383 -15.53 -68.39 15.81
C SER A 383 -14.75 -67.55 14.74
N GLU A 384 -13.96 -68.26 13.98
CA GLU A 384 -12.91 -67.93 13.00
C GLU A 384 -13.01 -66.72 12.06
N THR A 385 -13.84 -65.74 12.29
CA THR A 385 -13.90 -64.53 11.45
C THR A 385 -13.41 -63.30 12.20
N ASP A 386 -12.10 -63.00 12.07
CA ASP A 386 -11.39 -61.81 12.58
C ASP A 386 -11.68 -60.56 11.73
N THR A 387 -12.88 -60.45 11.15
CA THR A 387 -13.31 -59.30 10.38
C THR A 387 -13.92 -58.26 11.32
N PRO A 388 -13.57 -56.95 11.13
CA PRO A 388 -14.18 -55.86 11.90
C PRO A 388 -15.71 -55.86 11.74
N LEU A 389 -16.45 -55.55 12.83
CA LEU A 389 -17.90 -55.38 12.78
C LEU A 389 -18.29 -54.15 11.97
N GLY A 390 -19.21 -54.32 11.01
CA GLY A 390 -19.81 -53.20 10.28
C GLY A 390 -20.80 -52.43 11.15
N PHE A 391 -21.11 -51.21 10.77
CA PHE A 391 -22.13 -50.37 11.44
C PHE A 391 -23.50 -51.04 11.41
N GLY A 392 -24.06 -51.37 12.59
CA GLY A 392 -25.37 -52.02 12.72
C GLY A 392 -25.36 -53.54 12.52
N GLU A 393 -24.21 -54.19 12.45
CA GLU A 393 -24.07 -55.63 12.30
C GLU A 393 -24.22 -56.35 13.66
N TRP A 394 -25.05 -57.36 13.69
CA TRP A 394 -25.23 -58.25 14.83
C TRP A 394 -24.58 -59.60 14.49
N ARG A 395 -23.73 -60.12 15.41
CA ARG A 395 -23.10 -61.43 15.24
C ARG A 395 -23.52 -62.37 16.34
N ASP A 396 -23.79 -63.60 15.93
CA ASP A 396 -24.11 -64.70 16.86
C ASP A 396 -22.83 -65.12 17.60
N VAL A 397 -22.91 -65.18 18.92
CA VAL A 397 -21.81 -65.60 19.80
C VAL A 397 -22.28 -66.71 20.69
N ASN A 398 -21.52 -67.83 20.75
CA ASN A 398 -21.79 -68.96 21.59
C ASN A 398 -21.33 -68.79 23.05
N LEU A 399 -21.65 -67.65 23.67
CA LEU A 399 -21.34 -67.33 25.07
C LEU A 399 -22.64 -66.94 25.78
N SER A 400 -22.76 -67.33 27.05
CA SER A 400 -23.85 -66.83 27.87
C SER A 400 -23.70 -65.34 28.14
N PRO A 401 -24.78 -64.55 28.38
CA PRO A 401 -24.68 -63.11 28.65
C PRO A 401 -23.77 -62.77 29.83
N GLU A 402 -23.68 -63.65 30.83
CA GLU A 402 -22.79 -63.43 31.99
C GLU A 402 -21.32 -63.70 31.66
N GLU A 403 -21.02 -64.68 30.82
CA GLU A 403 -19.66 -64.97 30.34
C GLU A 403 -19.20 -63.86 29.39
N LEU A 404 -20.10 -63.36 28.53
CA LEU A 404 -19.82 -62.24 27.62
C LEU A 404 -19.46 -60.97 28.38
N SER A 405 -20.20 -60.63 29.46
CA SER A 405 -19.91 -59.45 30.29
C SER A 405 -18.60 -59.58 31.10
N LYS A 406 -18.17 -60.80 31.44
CA LYS A 406 -16.89 -61.05 32.12
C LYS A 406 -15.71 -61.15 31.16
N ALA A 407 -15.97 -61.49 29.89
CA ALA A 407 -14.95 -61.66 28.88
C ALA A 407 -14.44 -60.33 28.31
N PHE A 408 -15.19 -59.24 28.47
CA PHE A 408 -14.84 -57.92 28.00
C PHE A 408 -14.75 -56.93 29.17
N PHE A 409 -13.62 -56.29 29.29
CA PHE A 409 -13.41 -55.22 30.24
C PHE A 409 -13.25 -53.91 29.43
N PRO A 410 -14.31 -53.09 29.26
CA PRO A 410 -14.19 -51.80 28.57
C PRO A 410 -13.33 -50.90 29.40
N LEU A 411 -12.37 -50.20 28.75
CA LEU A 411 -11.60 -49.15 29.40
C LEU A 411 -12.55 -47.98 29.72
N PRO A 412 -12.39 -47.36 30.92
CA PRO A 412 -13.24 -46.23 31.29
C PRO A 412 -12.98 -45.06 30.35
N ALA A 413 -13.93 -44.78 29.44
CA ALA A 413 -13.92 -43.62 28.58
C ALA A 413 -14.35 -42.38 29.41
N LYS A 414 -13.58 -41.31 29.31
CA LYS A 414 -13.97 -40.00 29.85
C LYS A 414 -14.55 -39.16 28.73
N GLU A 415 -15.65 -38.47 28.99
CA GLU A 415 -16.20 -37.48 28.10
C GLU A 415 -15.18 -36.30 27.93
N PRO A 416 -15.18 -35.63 26.74
CA PRO A 416 -14.36 -34.45 26.54
C PRO A 416 -14.59 -33.42 27.64
N SER A 417 -13.51 -32.87 28.19
CA SER A 417 -13.59 -31.95 29.32
C SER A 417 -14.20 -30.59 28.93
N ALA A 418 -15.36 -30.24 29.51
CA ALA A 418 -15.98 -28.93 29.34
C ALA A 418 -15.06 -27.77 29.82
N THR A 419 -14.23 -28.03 30.85
CA THR A 419 -13.24 -27.06 31.33
C THR A 419 -12.15 -26.82 30.28
N LEU A 420 -11.66 -27.88 29.63
CA LEU A 420 -10.66 -27.76 28.56
C LEU A 420 -11.24 -27.03 27.33
N PHE A 421 -12.49 -27.29 26.97
CA PHE A 421 -13.18 -26.57 25.91
C PHE A 421 -13.31 -25.07 26.23
N ASN A 422 -13.71 -24.72 27.46
CA ASN A 422 -13.80 -23.31 27.88
C ASN A 422 -12.42 -22.64 27.91
N LEU A 423 -11.37 -23.34 28.32
CA LEU A 423 -10.00 -22.85 28.27
C LEU A 423 -9.55 -22.59 26.85
N MET A 424 -9.79 -23.55 25.93
CA MET A 424 -9.50 -23.39 24.50
C MET A 424 -10.21 -22.16 23.93
N LYS A 425 -11.51 -22.00 24.23
CA LYS A 425 -12.27 -20.82 23.80
C LYS A 425 -11.67 -19.53 24.31
N TYR A 426 -11.30 -19.48 25.60
CA TYR A 426 -10.61 -18.30 26.18
C TYR A 426 -9.28 -18.00 25.49
N MET A 427 -8.49 -19.03 25.15
CA MET A 427 -7.23 -18.86 24.41
C MET A 427 -7.48 -18.31 22.99
N VAL A 428 -8.50 -18.83 22.28
CA VAL A 428 -8.89 -18.33 20.96
C VAL A 428 -9.32 -16.86 21.05
N ASP A 429 -10.24 -16.53 21.97
CA ASP A 429 -10.72 -15.16 22.17
C ASP A 429 -9.56 -14.21 22.54
N SER A 430 -8.59 -14.67 23.35
CA SER A 430 -7.39 -13.89 23.69
C SER A 430 -6.49 -13.66 22.47
N GLY A 431 -6.29 -14.67 21.63
CA GLY A 431 -5.48 -14.56 20.42
C GLY A 431 -6.14 -13.67 19.37
N GLN A 432 -7.46 -13.78 19.20
CA GLN A 432 -8.22 -12.92 18.28
C GLN A 432 -8.22 -11.46 18.70
N LYS A 433 -8.15 -11.14 19.99
CA LYS A 433 -8.02 -9.75 20.46
C LYS A 433 -6.79 -9.02 19.93
N PHE A 434 -5.73 -9.74 19.61
CA PHE A 434 -4.56 -9.15 18.93
C PHE A 434 -4.83 -8.82 17.45
N ALA A 435 -5.75 -9.55 16.80
CA ALA A 435 -6.07 -9.36 15.38
C ALA A 435 -7.31 -8.49 15.15
N ASP A 436 -8.30 -8.58 16.04
CA ASP A 436 -9.66 -8.10 15.81
C ASP A 436 -10.11 -7.05 16.83
N ALA A 437 -9.27 -6.09 17.17
CA ALA A 437 -9.77 -4.90 17.87
C ALA A 437 -10.95 -4.23 17.12
N THR A 438 -11.19 -4.61 15.86
CA THR A 438 -12.25 -4.06 14.99
C THR A 438 -13.53 -4.91 14.90
N ASP A 439 -13.43 -6.24 14.95
CA ASP A 439 -14.60 -7.11 14.70
C ASP A 439 -15.56 -7.17 15.91
N GLU A 440 -15.03 -7.05 17.12
CA GLU A 440 -15.86 -7.03 18.33
C GLU A 440 -16.73 -5.77 18.40
N VAL A 441 -16.27 -4.66 17.84
CA VAL A 441 -17.05 -3.42 17.69
C VAL A 441 -18.08 -3.55 16.58
N ALA A 442 -17.76 -4.21 15.49
CA ALA A 442 -18.70 -4.44 14.38
C ALA A 442 -19.78 -5.45 14.75
N SER A 443 -19.46 -6.53 15.47
CA SER A 443 -20.44 -7.53 15.91
C SER A 443 -21.36 -7.04 17.03
N ASN A 444 -20.88 -6.13 17.91
CA ASN A 444 -21.68 -5.48 18.94
C ASN A 444 -22.42 -4.22 18.45
N ALA A 445 -22.17 -3.77 17.23
CA ALA A 445 -22.86 -2.63 16.61
C ALA A 445 -24.35 -2.89 16.28
N THR A 446 -24.86 -4.08 16.54
CA THR A 446 -26.31 -4.38 16.52
C THR A 446 -27.11 -3.64 17.59
N ASN A 447 -26.46 -3.04 18.59
CA ASN A 447 -27.08 -2.08 19.49
C ASN A 447 -26.85 -0.66 18.97
N TYR A 448 -27.86 -0.12 18.30
CA TYR A 448 -27.94 1.22 17.74
C TYR A 448 -27.51 2.32 18.72
N GLY A 449 -26.20 2.54 18.85
CA GLY A 449 -25.65 3.74 19.48
C GLY A 449 -25.67 4.91 18.50
N PRO A 450 -25.62 6.16 18.97
CA PRO A 450 -25.44 7.31 18.09
C PRO A 450 -24.24 7.10 17.17
N VAL A 451 -24.37 7.46 15.89
CA VAL A 451 -23.31 7.26 14.85
C VAL A 451 -21.94 7.73 15.32
N GLY A 452 -21.88 8.79 16.14
CA GLY A 452 -20.64 9.31 16.71
C GLY A 452 -19.95 8.37 17.71
N THR A 453 -20.68 7.59 18.50
CA THR A 453 -20.09 6.59 19.42
C THR A 453 -19.55 5.39 18.68
N THR A 454 -20.23 4.93 17.63
CA THR A 454 -19.76 3.83 16.78
C THR A 454 -18.48 4.23 16.03
N LEU A 455 -18.41 5.47 15.51
CA LEU A 455 -17.21 6.01 14.87
C LEU A 455 -16.05 6.14 15.85
N ALA A 456 -16.29 6.62 17.07
CA ALA A 456 -15.24 6.76 18.09
C ALA A 456 -14.70 5.39 18.57
N LEU A 457 -15.57 4.38 18.69
CA LEU A 457 -15.18 3.02 19.02
C LEU A 457 -14.36 2.38 17.85
N LEU A 458 -14.81 2.58 16.62
CA LEU A 458 -14.07 2.14 15.43
C LEU A 458 -12.69 2.80 15.36
N GLU A 459 -12.59 4.10 15.62
CA GLU A 459 -11.32 4.81 15.68
C GLU A 459 -10.42 4.30 16.80
N ALA A 460 -10.96 4.01 17.97
CA ALA A 460 -10.21 3.46 19.09
C ALA A 460 -9.66 2.06 18.77
N SER A 461 -10.43 1.22 18.10
CA SER A 461 -10.03 -0.13 17.69
C SER A 461 -8.95 -0.13 16.60
N GLN A 462 -8.94 0.87 15.74
CA GLN A 462 -7.94 1.00 14.66
C GLN A 462 -6.56 1.49 15.14
N ARG A 463 -6.42 1.99 16.37
CA ARG A 463 -5.17 2.61 16.86
C ARG A 463 -3.97 1.66 16.82
N PHE A 464 -4.16 0.40 17.16
CA PHE A 464 -3.07 -0.60 17.12
C PHE A 464 -2.59 -0.82 15.69
N TYR A 465 -3.51 -1.09 14.76
CA TYR A 465 -3.17 -1.24 13.34
C TYR A 465 -2.59 0.04 12.74
N SER A 466 -3.15 1.20 13.08
CA SER A 466 -2.64 2.49 12.63
C SER A 466 -1.15 2.69 12.91
N SER A 467 -0.63 2.19 14.04
CA SER A 467 0.79 2.28 14.35
C SER A 467 1.65 1.39 13.44
N ILE A 468 1.17 0.19 13.09
CA ILE A 468 1.85 -0.74 12.16
C ILE A 468 1.80 -0.16 10.75
N HIS A 469 0.64 0.31 10.32
CA HIS A 469 0.48 0.93 9.00
C HIS A 469 1.33 2.18 8.81
N LYS A 470 1.52 3.00 9.86
CA LYS A 470 2.44 4.15 9.81
C LYS A 470 3.88 3.73 9.54
N ARG A 471 4.34 2.62 10.12
CA ARG A 471 5.67 2.08 9.84
C ARG A 471 5.79 1.55 8.42
N LEU A 472 4.80 0.75 7.98
CA LEU A 472 4.76 0.25 6.61
C LEU A 472 4.65 1.38 5.57
N HIS A 473 3.89 2.42 5.88
CA HIS A 473 3.83 3.62 5.04
C HIS A 473 5.18 4.33 4.97
N HIS A 474 5.91 4.41 6.08
CA HIS A 474 7.24 5.01 6.11
C HIS A 474 8.24 4.21 5.27
N SER A 475 8.33 2.89 5.48
CA SER A 475 9.21 2.02 4.70
C SER A 475 8.82 1.99 3.21
N GLN A 476 7.53 1.99 2.89
CA GLN A 476 7.06 2.15 1.51
C GLN A 476 7.53 3.47 0.89
N GLY A 477 7.53 4.56 1.69
CA GLY A 477 8.06 5.85 1.25
C GLY A 477 9.54 5.81 0.95
N GLU A 478 10.34 5.16 1.79
CA GLU A 478 11.78 4.98 1.54
C GLU A 478 12.03 4.14 0.28
N PHE A 479 11.27 3.07 0.09
CA PHE A 479 11.37 2.23 -1.10
C PHE A 479 11.01 2.96 -2.40
N LEU A 480 9.92 3.73 -2.39
CA LEU A 480 9.51 4.53 -3.54
C LEU A 480 10.51 5.64 -3.87
N LYS A 481 11.17 6.21 -2.85
CA LYS A 481 12.26 7.18 -3.05
C LYS A 481 13.46 6.53 -3.74
N GLN A 482 13.85 5.32 -3.32
CA GLN A 482 14.94 4.58 -3.98
C GLN A 482 14.62 4.32 -5.46
N ILE A 483 13.37 3.95 -5.80
CA ILE A 483 12.93 3.82 -7.20
C ILE A 483 13.02 5.16 -7.93
N GLY A 484 12.55 6.26 -7.31
CA GLY A 484 12.61 7.60 -7.88
C GLY A 484 14.05 8.06 -8.14
N GLU A 485 14.98 7.77 -7.23
CA GLU A 485 16.40 8.05 -7.38
C GLU A 485 17.04 7.25 -8.51
N LEU A 486 16.70 5.97 -8.65
CA LEU A 486 17.17 5.15 -9.79
C LEU A 486 16.61 5.66 -11.12
N ASN A 487 15.37 6.11 -11.16
CA ASN A 487 14.80 6.76 -12.33
C ASN A 487 15.57 8.04 -12.70
N TYR A 488 15.93 8.86 -11.72
CA TYR A 488 16.72 10.06 -11.93
C TYR A 488 18.11 9.77 -12.50
N GLU A 489 18.76 8.69 -12.02
CA GLU A 489 20.10 8.31 -12.43
C GLU A 489 20.15 7.66 -13.83
N ASN A 490 19.18 6.83 -14.18
CA ASN A 490 19.28 5.91 -15.29
C ASN A 490 18.28 6.13 -16.43
N LEU A 491 17.15 6.84 -16.21
CA LEU A 491 16.19 7.06 -17.29
C LEU A 491 16.78 7.89 -18.44
N PRO A 492 16.35 7.66 -19.67
CA PRO A 492 16.59 8.57 -20.79
C PRO A 492 16.03 9.98 -20.49
N ASP A 493 16.56 11.00 -21.18
CA ASP A 493 16.13 12.40 -20.96
C ASP A 493 14.64 12.62 -21.15
N LEU A 494 14.00 11.85 -22.02
CA LEU A 494 12.54 11.87 -22.29
C LEU A 494 12.02 10.46 -22.50
N VAL A 495 11.01 10.08 -21.73
CA VAL A 495 10.28 8.82 -21.88
C VAL A 495 8.84 9.12 -22.23
N ASN A 496 8.35 8.55 -23.34
CA ASN A 496 6.95 8.61 -23.74
C ASN A 496 6.24 7.31 -23.36
N PHE A 497 5.05 7.39 -22.82
CA PHE A 497 4.26 6.24 -22.39
C PHE A 497 2.76 6.52 -22.57
N VAL A 498 1.93 5.49 -22.44
CA VAL A 498 0.48 5.60 -22.64
C VAL A 498 -0.21 5.16 -21.37
N VAL A 499 -1.12 5.98 -20.88
CA VAL A 499 -1.99 5.62 -19.73
C VAL A 499 -3.44 5.69 -20.21
N GLY A 500 -4.11 4.54 -20.27
CA GLY A 500 -5.45 4.43 -20.85
C GLY A 500 -5.46 4.78 -22.34
N SER A 501 -6.00 5.94 -22.71
CA SER A 501 -6.03 6.46 -24.09
C SER A 501 -5.13 7.67 -24.32
N ASP A 502 -4.49 8.17 -23.27
CA ASP A 502 -3.78 9.45 -23.31
C ASP A 502 -2.27 9.19 -23.44
N ASN A 503 -1.63 9.90 -24.39
CA ASN A 503 -0.18 9.89 -24.54
C ASN A 503 0.43 10.84 -23.51
N GLU A 504 1.27 10.30 -22.65
CA GLU A 504 1.95 11.02 -21.58
C GLU A 504 3.46 10.97 -21.81
N TYR A 505 4.18 11.85 -21.12
CA TYR A 505 5.63 11.86 -21.13
C TYR A 505 6.17 12.23 -19.76
N VAL A 506 7.40 11.80 -19.50
CA VAL A 506 8.16 12.20 -18.30
C VAL A 506 9.60 12.52 -18.71
N ARG A 507 10.21 13.45 -18.02
CA ARG A 507 11.63 13.79 -18.20
C ARG A 507 12.42 13.26 -17.01
N ARG A 508 13.67 12.85 -17.26
CA ARG A 508 14.59 12.47 -16.20
C ARG A 508 14.74 13.59 -15.13
N GLU A 509 14.82 14.85 -15.58
CA GLU A 509 14.92 16.03 -14.70
C GLU A 509 13.71 16.19 -13.75
N ASP A 510 12.53 15.68 -14.11
CA ASP A 510 11.34 15.74 -13.28
C ASP A 510 11.51 14.94 -11.97
N PHE A 511 12.42 13.94 -11.95
CA PHE A 511 12.76 13.11 -10.79
C PHE A 511 13.81 13.72 -9.86
N ASP A 512 14.23 15.00 -10.06
CA ASP A 512 15.19 15.64 -9.16
C ASP A 512 14.73 15.52 -7.70
N PRO A 513 15.47 14.80 -6.83
CA PRO A 513 15.09 14.57 -5.44
C PRO A 513 15.05 15.86 -4.60
N MET A 514 15.67 16.93 -5.09
CA MET A 514 15.64 18.25 -4.44
C MET A 514 14.37 19.04 -4.78
N ALA A 515 13.71 18.72 -5.89
CA ALA A 515 12.51 19.42 -6.35
C ALA A 515 11.22 18.63 -6.05
N VAL A 516 11.23 17.32 -6.31
CA VAL A 516 10.06 16.44 -6.15
C VAL A 516 10.37 15.29 -5.21
N ASP A 517 9.54 15.12 -4.18
CA ASP A 517 9.60 14.01 -3.24
C ASP A 517 8.51 12.99 -3.59
N VAL A 518 8.90 11.73 -3.67
CA VAL A 518 7.98 10.62 -3.92
C VAL A 518 7.51 10.06 -2.59
N ILE A 519 6.20 9.97 -2.40
CA ILE A 519 5.59 9.49 -1.17
C ILE A 519 4.51 8.44 -1.49
N PRO A 520 4.20 7.52 -0.57
CA PRO A 520 3.10 6.58 -0.77
C PRO A 520 1.76 7.32 -0.89
N ALA A 521 0.88 6.77 -1.71
CA ALA A 521 -0.47 7.30 -1.87
C ALA A 521 -1.37 7.00 -0.66
N SER A 522 -1.04 5.95 0.11
CA SER A 522 -1.70 5.63 1.37
C SER A 522 -1.51 6.78 2.36
N ASP A 523 -2.55 7.09 3.11
CA ASP A 523 -2.47 8.01 4.24
C ASP A 523 -2.83 7.22 5.51
N PRO A 524 -1.85 6.93 6.39
CA PRO A 524 -2.11 6.16 7.61
C PRO A 524 -3.04 6.87 8.60
N ASN A 525 -3.34 8.15 8.36
CA ASN A 525 -4.36 8.91 9.06
C ASN A 525 -5.65 9.04 8.23
N ALA A 526 -5.69 8.40 7.04
CA ALA A 526 -6.85 8.50 6.18
C ALA A 526 -8.05 7.82 6.86
N LEU A 527 -9.08 8.62 6.96
CA LEU A 527 -10.42 8.21 7.27
C LEU A 527 -10.84 7.08 6.30
N THR A 528 -11.64 6.15 6.76
CA THR A 528 -12.27 5.15 5.89
C THR A 528 -12.96 5.85 4.72
N GLU A 529 -13.20 5.13 3.62
CA GLU A 529 -13.84 5.72 2.43
C GLU A 529 -15.16 6.43 2.79
N SER A 530 -15.95 5.81 3.65
CA SER A 530 -17.18 6.41 4.19
C SER A 530 -16.95 7.70 4.99
N GLN A 531 -15.86 7.77 5.76
CA GLN A 531 -15.49 8.97 6.50
C GLN A 531 -14.95 10.07 5.58
N ARG A 532 -14.22 9.71 4.50
CA ARG A 532 -13.77 10.67 3.47
C ARG A 532 -14.95 11.29 2.75
N VAL A 533 -15.94 10.47 2.35
CA VAL A 533 -17.18 10.95 1.74
C VAL A 533 -17.95 11.84 2.70
N ALA A 534 -18.12 11.42 3.97
CA ALA A 534 -18.81 12.23 4.98
C ALA A 534 -18.13 13.57 5.22
N LYS A 535 -16.79 13.60 5.33
CA LYS A 535 -16.01 14.84 5.47
C LYS A 535 -16.17 15.75 4.25
N ALA A 536 -16.05 15.20 3.04
CA ALA A 536 -16.23 15.95 1.80
C ALA A 536 -17.67 16.49 1.66
N GLN A 537 -18.66 15.75 2.15
CA GLN A 537 -20.06 16.21 2.19
C GLN A 537 -20.26 17.36 3.20
N ILE A 538 -19.57 17.32 4.33
CA ILE A 538 -19.57 18.42 5.30
C ILE A 538 -18.88 19.65 4.69
N GLU A 539 -17.72 19.47 4.03
CA GLU A 539 -17.02 20.56 3.32
C GLU A 539 -17.92 21.19 2.24
N LEU A 540 -18.62 20.37 1.44
CA LEU A 540 -19.54 20.84 0.41
C LEU A 540 -20.73 21.59 1.01
N SER A 541 -21.32 21.07 2.07
CA SER A 541 -22.45 21.73 2.74
C SER A 541 -22.04 23.06 3.38
N THR A 542 -20.83 23.15 3.93
CA THR A 542 -20.27 24.38 4.50
C THR A 542 -19.96 25.39 3.40
N ALA A 543 -19.38 24.96 2.27
CA ALA A 543 -19.11 25.83 1.14
C ALA A 543 -20.40 26.38 0.49
N GLN A 544 -21.48 25.57 0.44
CA GLN A 544 -22.79 26.01 -0.02
C GLN A 544 -23.41 27.09 0.89
N GLN A 545 -23.13 27.06 2.20
CA GLN A 545 -23.58 28.08 3.13
C GLN A 545 -22.79 29.40 3.00
N PHE A 546 -21.52 29.31 2.64
CA PHE A 546 -20.62 30.47 2.53
C PHE A 546 -19.87 30.51 1.16
N PRO A 547 -20.59 30.60 0.04
CA PRO A 547 -19.99 30.46 -1.29
C PRO A 547 -18.98 31.57 -1.62
N GLN A 548 -19.04 32.72 -0.95
CA GLN A 548 -18.12 33.84 -1.16
C GLN A 548 -16.73 33.64 -0.55
N LEU A 549 -16.58 32.66 0.36
CA LEU A 549 -15.34 32.36 1.07
C LEU A 549 -14.67 31.08 0.56
N HIS A 550 -15.31 30.33 -0.34
CA HIS A 550 -14.84 29.05 -0.81
C HIS A 550 -14.78 29.01 -2.33
N ASP A 551 -13.74 28.36 -2.86
CA ASP A 551 -13.70 27.94 -4.26
C ASP A 551 -14.60 26.71 -4.43
N MET A 552 -15.80 26.94 -4.97
CA MET A 552 -16.79 25.88 -5.18
C MET A 552 -16.32 24.80 -6.14
N ARG A 553 -15.45 25.15 -7.12
CA ARG A 553 -14.91 24.17 -8.07
C ARG A 553 -13.97 23.22 -7.38
N GLU A 554 -13.06 23.73 -6.57
CA GLU A 554 -12.12 22.90 -5.80
C GLU A 554 -12.86 22.03 -4.76
N VAL A 555 -13.88 22.56 -4.11
CA VAL A 555 -14.72 21.81 -3.16
C VAL A 555 -15.48 20.66 -3.87
N LEU A 556 -16.08 20.92 -5.03
CA LEU A 556 -16.72 19.89 -5.84
C LEU A 556 -15.73 18.87 -6.34
N ARG A 557 -14.54 19.30 -6.76
CA ARG A 557 -13.46 18.40 -7.17
C ARG A 557 -13.08 17.44 -6.05
N ARG A 558 -12.89 17.95 -4.83
CA ARG A 558 -12.61 17.13 -3.63
C ARG A 558 -13.73 16.18 -3.30
N PHE A 559 -14.98 16.63 -3.44
CA PHE A 559 -16.15 15.79 -3.23
C PHE A 559 -16.23 14.62 -4.22
N TYR A 560 -16.09 14.89 -5.52
CA TYR A 560 -16.05 13.82 -6.54
C TYR A 560 -14.85 12.88 -6.34
N PHE A 561 -13.71 13.44 -5.95
CA PHE A 561 -12.54 12.65 -5.61
C PHE A 561 -12.78 11.71 -4.41
N ALA A 562 -13.47 12.20 -3.37
CA ALA A 562 -13.82 11.39 -2.22
C ALA A 562 -14.81 10.26 -2.57
N MET A 563 -15.69 10.49 -3.53
CA MET A 563 -16.64 9.49 -4.07
C MET A 563 -16.00 8.48 -5.04
N GLY A 564 -14.71 8.59 -5.35
CA GLY A 564 -14.04 7.70 -6.28
C GLY A 564 -14.38 7.93 -7.76
N THR A 565 -15.00 9.05 -8.12
CA THR A 565 -15.39 9.36 -9.50
C THR A 565 -14.16 9.59 -10.37
N GLU A 566 -14.06 8.84 -11.46
CA GLU A 566 -12.99 9.02 -12.47
C GLU A 566 -13.30 10.17 -13.44
N GLY A 567 -12.24 10.81 -13.97
CA GLY A 567 -12.39 11.86 -14.96
C GLY A 567 -13.05 13.13 -14.43
N VAL A 568 -12.85 13.49 -13.18
CA VAL A 568 -13.44 14.68 -12.52
C VAL A 568 -13.18 15.96 -13.32
N ASP A 569 -12.03 16.10 -13.96
CA ASP A 569 -11.68 17.26 -14.78
C ASP A 569 -12.49 17.31 -16.10
N LYS A 570 -13.04 16.19 -16.54
CA LYS A 570 -14.00 16.14 -17.68
C LYS A 570 -15.43 16.51 -17.25
N ILE A 571 -15.76 16.30 -15.98
CA ILE A 571 -17.08 16.63 -15.39
C ILE A 571 -17.13 18.09 -14.96
N LEU A 572 -16.09 18.58 -14.29
CA LEU A 572 -15.98 19.96 -13.86
C LEU A 572 -15.40 20.82 -14.98
N ILE A 573 -16.30 21.34 -15.79
CA ILE A 573 -15.95 22.21 -16.90
C ILE A 573 -15.36 23.53 -16.36
N ASP A 574 -14.20 23.92 -16.90
CA ASP A 574 -13.66 25.26 -16.69
C ASP A 574 -14.43 26.24 -17.58
N PRO A 575 -15.19 27.18 -17.01
CA PRO A 575 -15.90 28.15 -17.82
C PRO A 575 -14.95 29.04 -18.62
N GLU A 576 -13.71 29.28 -18.11
CA GLU A 576 -12.70 30.06 -18.82
C GLU A 576 -12.08 29.26 -20.00
N ALA A 577 -11.86 27.96 -19.83
CA ALA A 577 -11.30 27.12 -20.91
C ALA A 577 -12.26 26.90 -22.08
N LYS A 578 -13.57 27.12 -21.90
CA LYS A 578 -14.59 27.01 -22.97
C LYS A 578 -14.97 28.35 -23.59
N ALA A 579 -14.37 29.47 -23.12
CA ALA A 579 -14.62 30.77 -23.72
C ALA A 579 -14.08 30.80 -25.16
N ILE A 580 -14.93 31.18 -26.11
CA ILE A 580 -14.57 31.28 -27.52
C ILE A 580 -13.86 32.61 -27.72
N SER A 581 -12.66 32.52 -28.27
CA SER A 581 -11.90 33.68 -28.78
C SER A 581 -11.67 33.51 -30.26
N ALA A 582 -12.34 34.31 -31.05
CA ALA A 582 -12.36 34.20 -32.51
C ALA A 582 -12.44 35.60 -33.17
N ASP A 583 -12.83 35.67 -34.40
CA ASP A 583 -13.16 36.95 -35.08
C ASP A 583 -14.43 37.59 -34.48
N PRO A 584 -14.64 38.92 -34.65
CA PRO A 584 -15.74 39.62 -34.02
C PRO A 584 -17.13 39.10 -34.33
N LEU A 585 -17.35 38.55 -35.55
CA LEU A 585 -18.67 38.04 -36.00
C LEU A 585 -18.95 36.67 -35.40
N THR A 586 -17.94 35.79 -35.36
CA THR A 586 -18.04 34.47 -34.72
C THR A 586 -18.29 34.60 -33.22
N GLU A 587 -17.65 35.55 -32.55
CA GLU A 587 -17.89 35.85 -31.11
C GLU A 587 -19.32 36.38 -30.89
N VAL A 588 -19.82 37.22 -31.74
CA VAL A 588 -21.22 37.67 -31.66
C VAL A 588 -22.20 36.51 -31.82
N GLN A 589 -21.96 35.60 -32.75
CA GLN A 589 -22.81 34.43 -32.97
C GLN A 589 -22.71 33.45 -31.77
N ALA A 590 -21.52 33.28 -31.23
CA ALA A 590 -21.31 32.47 -30.00
C ALA A 590 -22.06 33.06 -28.81
N ALA A 591 -21.94 34.38 -28.56
CA ALA A 591 -22.63 35.06 -27.48
C ALA A 591 -24.16 34.95 -27.59
N MET A 592 -24.70 35.08 -28.81
CA MET A 592 -26.13 34.91 -29.08
C MET A 592 -26.61 33.47 -28.88
N SER A 593 -25.71 32.50 -28.98
CA SER A 593 -25.98 31.10 -28.66
C SER A 593 -25.76 30.77 -27.16
N GLY A 594 -25.52 31.77 -26.30
CA GLY A 594 -25.28 31.60 -24.89
C GLY A 594 -23.92 31.02 -24.54
N LYS A 595 -22.97 30.96 -25.50
CA LYS A 595 -21.60 30.46 -25.25
C LYS A 595 -20.72 31.58 -24.70
N PRO A 596 -19.87 31.32 -23.70
CA PRO A 596 -18.96 32.32 -23.16
C PRO A 596 -17.92 32.70 -24.21
N ILE A 597 -17.62 34.01 -24.28
CA ILE A 597 -16.61 34.60 -25.13
C ILE A 597 -15.58 35.32 -24.29
N LYS A 598 -14.31 35.35 -24.71
CA LYS A 598 -13.20 35.96 -23.96
C LYS A 598 -12.29 36.77 -24.90
N ALA A 599 -11.94 37.97 -24.51
CA ALA A 599 -10.99 38.80 -25.22
C ALA A 599 -9.54 38.33 -24.95
N GLN A 600 -8.66 38.36 -25.97
CA GLN A 600 -7.24 38.00 -25.85
C GLN A 600 -6.33 39.16 -26.31
N LEU A 601 -5.16 39.26 -25.71
CA LEU A 601 -4.19 40.36 -25.94
C LEU A 601 -3.73 40.54 -27.40
N GLY A 602 -3.81 39.51 -28.23
CA GLY A 602 -3.39 39.57 -29.66
C GLY A 602 -4.48 39.97 -30.65
N GLN A 603 -5.70 40.23 -30.18
CA GLN A 603 -6.85 40.57 -31.09
C GLN A 603 -6.86 42.03 -31.41
N ASN A 604 -7.50 42.39 -32.55
CA ASN A 604 -7.77 43.77 -32.92
C ASN A 604 -8.95 44.31 -32.08
N HIS A 605 -8.65 44.76 -30.87
CA HIS A 605 -9.66 45.24 -29.91
C HIS A 605 -10.59 46.31 -30.44
N ALA A 606 -10.07 47.23 -31.31
CA ALA A 606 -10.87 48.29 -31.89
C ALA A 606 -11.95 47.74 -32.83
N ALA A 607 -11.59 46.74 -33.65
CA ALA A 607 -12.54 46.10 -34.56
C ALA A 607 -13.60 45.31 -33.79
N HIS A 608 -13.21 44.59 -32.75
CA HIS A 608 -14.13 43.82 -31.90
C HIS A 608 -15.14 44.74 -31.19
N ILE A 609 -14.67 45.85 -30.62
CA ILE A 609 -15.54 46.85 -29.98
C ILE A 609 -16.52 47.45 -30.97
N ALA A 610 -16.05 47.85 -32.19
CA ALA A 610 -16.87 48.46 -33.20
C ALA A 610 -17.98 47.54 -33.68
N VAL A 611 -17.66 46.30 -34.03
CA VAL A 611 -18.63 45.30 -34.54
C VAL A 611 -19.66 44.96 -33.49
N LYS A 612 -19.23 44.65 -32.25
CA LYS A 612 -20.15 44.26 -31.18
C LYS A 612 -21.05 45.40 -30.74
N THR A 613 -20.49 46.66 -30.70
CA THR A 613 -21.31 47.84 -30.39
C THR A 613 -22.34 48.13 -31.49
N ALA A 614 -21.96 48.00 -32.78
CA ALA A 614 -22.90 48.15 -33.91
C ALA A 614 -24.00 47.08 -33.83
N PHE A 615 -23.66 45.87 -33.49
CA PHE A 615 -24.63 44.79 -33.33
C PHE A 615 -25.62 45.04 -32.17
N LEU A 616 -25.15 45.50 -31.01
CA LEU A 616 -26.03 45.84 -29.88
C LEU A 616 -26.95 47.04 -30.19
N GLN A 617 -26.54 47.98 -31.07
CA GLN A 617 -27.33 49.13 -31.51
C GLN A 617 -28.32 48.82 -32.64
N ALA A 618 -28.27 47.63 -33.24
CA ALA A 618 -29.14 47.24 -34.33
C ALA A 618 -30.62 47.24 -33.88
N PRO A 619 -31.56 47.75 -34.69
CA PRO A 619 -32.97 47.85 -34.32
C PRO A 619 -33.62 46.52 -33.94
N GLN A 620 -33.09 45.41 -34.48
CA GLN A 620 -33.57 44.06 -34.21
C GLN A 620 -33.25 43.59 -32.78
N MET A 621 -32.34 44.23 -32.11
CA MET A 621 -31.89 43.91 -30.74
C MET A 621 -32.57 44.78 -29.69
N GLN A 622 -33.23 45.87 -30.10
CA GLN A 622 -33.93 46.78 -29.20
C GLN A 622 -35.42 46.40 -29.11
N GLY A 623 -35.83 45.89 -27.97
CA GLY A 623 -37.23 45.67 -27.70
C GLY A 623 -37.73 44.24 -27.67
N THR A 624 -36.87 43.24 -27.74
CA THR A 624 -37.25 41.83 -27.59
C THR A 624 -37.11 41.38 -26.11
N ASN A 625 -38.17 40.90 -25.53
CA ASN A 625 -38.21 40.32 -24.18
C ASN A 625 -37.81 38.82 -24.16
N ASP A 626 -36.99 38.38 -25.14
CA ASP A 626 -36.51 37.01 -25.17
C ASP A 626 -35.32 36.82 -24.19
N PRO A 627 -35.45 35.95 -23.20
CA PRO A 627 -34.40 35.74 -22.21
C PRO A 627 -33.07 35.26 -22.83
N THR A 628 -33.04 34.57 -23.94
CA THR A 628 -31.81 34.16 -24.64
C THR A 628 -31.08 35.35 -25.26
N ILE A 629 -31.83 36.29 -25.82
CA ILE A 629 -31.27 37.53 -26.36
C ILE A 629 -30.69 38.41 -25.26
N ALA A 630 -31.35 38.47 -24.12
CA ALA A 630 -30.87 39.23 -22.96
C ALA A 630 -29.52 38.69 -22.42
N VAL A 631 -29.35 37.36 -22.35
CA VAL A 631 -28.08 36.73 -22.01
C VAL A 631 -26.99 37.03 -23.02
N GLY A 632 -27.30 36.94 -24.33
CA GLY A 632 -26.36 37.29 -25.37
C GLY A 632 -25.90 38.75 -25.31
N GLN A 633 -26.84 39.69 -25.08
CA GLN A 633 -26.51 41.11 -24.89
C GLN A 633 -25.61 41.35 -23.68
N GLN A 634 -25.84 40.65 -22.59
CA GLN A 634 -25.05 40.72 -21.38
C GLN A 634 -23.61 40.19 -21.57
N LEU A 635 -23.49 39.08 -22.30
CA LEU A 635 -22.17 38.52 -22.69
C LEU A 635 -21.40 39.44 -23.62
N LEU A 636 -22.04 40.03 -24.61
CA LEU A 636 -21.43 40.99 -25.54
C LEU A 636 -20.98 42.26 -24.83
N SER A 637 -21.80 42.82 -23.92
CA SER A 637 -21.46 44.02 -23.17
C SER A 637 -20.28 43.80 -22.22
N ALA A 638 -20.24 42.66 -21.54
CA ALA A 638 -19.11 42.26 -20.71
C ALA A 638 -17.83 42.12 -21.52
N ASN A 639 -17.89 41.43 -22.66
CA ASN A 639 -16.75 41.24 -23.53
C ASN A 639 -16.26 42.54 -24.19
N ILE A 640 -17.16 43.50 -24.53
CA ILE A 640 -16.74 44.83 -24.95
C ILE A 640 -15.96 45.56 -23.86
N ALA A 641 -16.33 45.38 -22.61
CA ALA A 641 -15.59 45.96 -21.46
C ALA A 641 -14.20 45.31 -21.35
N GLU A 642 -14.08 43.97 -21.52
CA GLU A 642 -12.78 43.30 -21.58
C GLU A 642 -11.87 43.83 -22.68
N HIS A 643 -12.41 43.94 -23.91
CA HIS A 643 -11.66 44.50 -25.05
C HIS A 643 -11.20 45.92 -24.79
N LYS A 644 -12.03 46.77 -24.14
CA LYS A 644 -11.61 48.15 -23.76
C LYS A 644 -10.45 48.11 -22.77
N VAL A 645 -10.51 47.27 -21.74
CA VAL A 645 -9.43 47.10 -20.76
C VAL A 645 -8.14 46.64 -21.45
N LEU A 646 -8.21 45.61 -22.30
CA LEU A 646 -7.04 45.10 -23.02
C LEU A 646 -6.46 46.14 -24.00
N MET A 647 -7.31 46.94 -24.67
CA MET A 647 -6.87 48.04 -25.50
C MET A 647 -6.12 49.12 -24.70
N PHE A 648 -6.61 49.48 -23.49
CA PHE A 648 -5.92 50.38 -22.59
C PHE A 648 -4.61 49.82 -22.09
N ILE A 649 -4.54 48.54 -21.74
CA ILE A 649 -3.30 47.87 -21.36
C ILE A 649 -2.30 47.88 -22.52
N ALA A 650 -2.71 47.61 -23.74
CA ALA A 650 -1.84 47.65 -24.91
C ALA A 650 -1.32 49.06 -25.18
N GLN A 651 -2.15 50.12 -25.05
CA GLN A 651 -1.75 51.50 -25.16
C GLN A 651 -0.78 51.93 -24.02
N ALA A 652 -1.05 51.50 -22.79
CA ALA A 652 -0.18 51.72 -21.63
C ALA A 652 1.19 51.06 -21.83
N MET A 653 1.24 49.83 -22.36
CA MET A 653 2.48 49.14 -22.71
C MET A 653 3.27 49.86 -23.79
N GLN A 654 2.62 50.36 -24.83
CA GLN A 654 3.27 51.16 -25.87
C GLN A 654 3.85 52.47 -25.32
N LEU A 655 3.11 53.16 -24.46
CA LEU A 655 3.55 54.38 -23.84
C LEU A 655 4.75 54.16 -22.89
N ALA A 656 4.71 53.12 -22.07
CA ALA A 656 5.81 52.73 -21.20
C ALA A 656 7.06 52.33 -21.99
N GLN A 657 6.91 51.68 -23.12
CA GLN A 657 8.00 51.31 -24.02
C GLN A 657 8.62 52.52 -24.69
N GLN A 658 7.80 53.52 -25.06
CA GLN A 658 8.29 54.82 -25.59
C GLN A 658 9.01 55.64 -24.54
N MET A 659 8.63 55.57 -23.25
CA MET A 659 9.27 56.29 -22.16
C MET A 659 10.46 55.54 -21.55
N GLY A 660 10.75 54.31 -21.97
CA GLY A 660 11.90 53.55 -21.46
C GLY A 660 11.80 53.15 -19.98
N MET A 661 10.58 53.11 -19.41
CA MET A 661 10.35 52.84 -17.99
C MET A 661 9.80 51.43 -17.78
N PRO A 662 10.26 50.68 -16.76
CA PRO A 662 9.69 49.38 -16.44
C PRO A 662 8.27 49.51 -15.85
N ILE A 663 7.32 48.78 -16.38
CA ILE A 663 5.88 48.79 -16.04
C ILE A 663 5.61 48.36 -14.58
N GLN A 664 6.60 47.80 -13.88
CA GLN A 664 6.49 47.31 -12.51
C GLN A 664 6.59 48.39 -11.42
N ASP A 665 6.86 49.64 -11.81
CA ASP A 665 6.92 50.74 -10.83
C ASP A 665 5.50 51.26 -10.55
N GLU A 666 5.08 51.24 -9.29
CA GLU A 666 3.75 51.62 -8.81
C GLU A 666 3.42 53.09 -9.13
N ASN A 667 4.43 53.98 -9.14
CA ASN A 667 4.29 55.37 -9.56
C ASN A 667 4.00 55.52 -11.06
N VAL A 668 4.60 54.68 -11.89
CA VAL A 668 4.35 54.65 -13.34
C VAL A 668 2.94 54.13 -13.65
N GLN A 669 2.48 53.12 -12.93
CA GLN A 669 1.11 52.65 -13.01
C GLN A 669 0.10 53.74 -12.61
N GLY A 670 0.37 54.48 -11.55
CA GLY A 670 -0.45 55.60 -11.10
C GLY A 670 -0.51 56.76 -12.12
N GLN A 671 0.60 57.12 -12.75
CA GLN A 671 0.66 58.14 -13.78
C GLN A 671 -0.08 57.70 -15.06
N ILE A 672 0.09 56.44 -15.49
CA ILE A 672 -0.62 55.89 -16.64
C ILE A 672 -2.13 55.84 -16.36
N ALA A 673 -2.54 55.44 -15.18
CA ALA A 673 -3.95 55.41 -14.79
C ALA A 673 -4.55 56.81 -14.79
N THR A 674 -3.82 57.82 -14.28
CA THR A 674 -4.27 59.22 -14.24
C THR A 674 -4.38 59.81 -15.65
N GLN A 675 -3.45 59.54 -16.55
CA GLN A 675 -3.52 59.98 -17.95
C GLN A 675 -4.65 59.28 -18.72
N LEU A 676 -4.88 58.01 -18.48
CA LEU A 676 -5.96 57.27 -19.10
C LEU A 676 -7.34 57.77 -18.65
N VAL A 677 -7.48 58.13 -17.38
CA VAL A 677 -8.70 58.79 -16.86
C VAL A 677 -8.90 60.18 -17.52
N GLN A 678 -7.84 60.96 -17.69
CA GLN A 678 -7.92 62.26 -18.38
C GLN A 678 -8.29 62.11 -19.87
N ILE A 679 -7.72 61.14 -20.58
CA ILE A 679 -8.05 60.85 -21.98
C ILE A 679 -9.49 60.37 -22.12
N SER A 680 -9.97 59.53 -21.19
CA SER A 680 -11.36 59.06 -21.19
C SER A 680 -12.34 60.16 -20.87
N ALA A 681 -11.97 61.12 -20.01
CA ALA A 681 -12.80 62.30 -19.70
C ALA A 681 -12.83 63.32 -20.86
N ALA A 682 -11.75 63.42 -21.64
CA ALA A 682 -11.67 64.34 -22.80
C ALA A 682 -12.47 63.86 -24.01
N SER A 683 -12.81 62.60 -24.11
CA SER A 683 -13.52 62.02 -25.28
C SER A 683 -15.05 62.11 -25.23
N ASN A 684 -15.70 62.56 -24.12
CA ASN A 684 -17.16 62.73 -24.09
C ASN A 684 -17.67 63.69 -22.99
N PRO A 685 -17.67 65.02 -23.21
CA PRO A 685 -18.03 66.00 -22.14
C PRO A 685 -19.55 66.22 -21.98
N GLN A 686 -20.40 65.78 -22.85
CA GLN A 686 -21.82 66.21 -22.83
C GLN A 686 -22.89 65.11 -22.52
N GLN A 687 -22.53 63.85 -22.48
CA GLN A 687 -23.48 62.78 -22.15
C GLN A 687 -23.33 62.18 -20.71
N GLN A 688 -22.22 62.48 -20.01
CA GLN A 688 -21.97 61.87 -18.73
C GLN A 688 -22.69 62.59 -17.52
N GLN A 689 -23.00 63.86 -17.56
CA GLN A 689 -23.66 64.53 -16.46
C GLN A 689 -25.13 64.12 -16.31
N ALA A 690 -25.86 63.94 -17.41
CA ALA A 690 -27.25 63.47 -17.33
C ALA A 690 -27.42 61.97 -16.97
N ASN A 691 -26.44 61.17 -17.33
CA ASN A 691 -26.45 59.70 -17.00
C ASN A 691 -26.00 59.42 -15.56
N ILE A 692 -25.08 60.24 -14.99
CA ILE A 692 -24.61 60.08 -13.63
C ILE A 692 -25.73 60.46 -12.61
N GLU A 693 -26.48 61.52 -12.87
CA GLU A 693 -27.63 61.88 -12.03
C GLU A 693 -28.76 60.85 -12.13
N GLN A 694 -29.05 60.30 -13.31
CA GLN A 694 -30.03 59.22 -13.42
C GLN A 694 -29.56 57.89 -12.82
N GLN A 695 -28.27 57.56 -12.94
CA GLN A 695 -27.68 56.39 -12.30
C GLN A 695 -27.59 56.54 -10.78
N MET A 696 -27.30 57.73 -10.25
CA MET A 696 -27.34 57.96 -8.80
C MET A 696 -28.74 57.85 -8.24
N VAL A 697 -29.73 58.38 -8.94
CA VAL A 697 -31.15 58.22 -8.54
C VAL A 697 -31.62 56.76 -8.65
N GLN A 698 -31.16 56.01 -9.67
CA GLN A 698 -31.46 54.58 -9.78
C GLN A 698 -30.70 53.74 -8.75
N LEU A 699 -29.46 54.09 -8.43
CA LEU A 699 -28.70 53.45 -7.34
C LEU A 699 -29.30 53.73 -5.96
N GLN A 700 -29.78 54.98 -5.69
CA GLN A 700 -30.47 55.27 -4.47
C GLN A 700 -31.86 54.56 -4.37
N ALA A 701 -32.57 54.45 -5.50
CA ALA A 701 -33.81 53.68 -5.55
C ALA A 701 -33.54 52.17 -5.38
N ALA A 702 -32.51 51.61 -5.97
CA ALA A 702 -32.10 50.22 -5.80
C ALA A 702 -31.55 49.92 -4.38
N GLU A 703 -30.84 50.90 -3.76
CA GLU A 703 -30.42 50.77 -2.36
C GLU A 703 -31.60 50.79 -1.39
N LEU A 704 -32.60 51.66 -1.65
CA LEU A 704 -33.89 51.67 -0.89
C LEU A 704 -34.72 50.40 -1.08
N GLU A 705 -34.73 49.86 -2.31
CA GLU A 705 -35.40 48.58 -2.60
C GLU A 705 -34.66 47.37 -1.98
N MET A 706 -33.34 47.36 -2.01
CA MET A 706 -32.51 46.36 -1.33
C MET A 706 -32.58 46.49 0.21
N ALA A 707 -32.71 47.72 0.75
CA ALA A 707 -32.91 47.94 2.15
C ALA A 707 -34.32 47.44 2.59
N GLY A 708 -35.34 47.67 1.76
CA GLY A 708 -36.67 47.09 1.94
C GLY A 708 -36.69 45.56 1.88
N GLN A 709 -35.99 44.98 0.93
CA GLN A 709 -35.86 43.52 0.83
C GLN A 709 -35.01 42.91 1.97
N ARG A 710 -34.01 43.63 2.49
CA ARG A 710 -33.28 43.23 3.70
C ARG A 710 -34.13 43.24 4.95
N ILE A 711 -35.02 44.22 5.12
CA ILE A 711 -35.96 44.28 6.24
C ILE A 711 -36.97 43.14 6.13
N GLN A 712 -37.57 42.93 4.95
CA GLN A 712 -38.49 41.77 4.73
C GLN A 712 -37.77 40.40 4.90
N SER A 713 -36.49 40.29 4.49
CA SER A 713 -35.74 39.05 4.69
C SER A 713 -35.29 38.83 6.13
N GLN A 714 -35.16 39.90 6.95
CA GLN A 714 -34.94 39.77 8.38
C GLN A 714 -36.20 39.32 9.12
N ASP A 715 -37.34 39.92 8.80
CA ASP A 715 -38.63 39.51 9.39
C ASP A 715 -39.01 38.06 9.01
N THR A 716 -38.76 37.64 7.75
CA THR A 716 -38.96 36.26 7.35
C THR A 716 -37.97 35.29 7.98
N ARG A 717 -36.70 35.71 8.23
CA ARG A 717 -35.73 34.91 8.96
C ARG A 717 -36.01 34.78 10.43
N GLU A 718 -36.55 35.84 11.10
CA GLU A 718 -36.98 35.74 12.47
C GLU A 718 -38.26 34.91 12.61
N ALA A 719 -39.22 35.04 11.71
CA ALA A 719 -40.40 34.18 11.65
C ALA A 719 -40.02 32.71 11.40
N ALA A 720 -39.05 32.44 10.50
CA ALA A 720 -38.53 31.10 10.25
C ALA A 720 -37.75 30.53 11.45
N LYS A 721 -37.00 31.36 12.20
CA LYS A 721 -36.33 30.93 13.43
C LYS A 721 -37.36 30.61 14.55
N ILE A 722 -38.43 31.38 14.68
CA ILE A 722 -39.49 31.10 15.62
C ILE A 722 -40.24 29.81 15.24
N ALA A 723 -40.56 29.62 13.95
CA ALA A 723 -41.16 28.38 13.44
C ALA A 723 -40.27 27.13 13.64
N LEU A 724 -38.94 27.27 13.43
CA LEU A 724 -37.98 26.21 13.69
C LEU A 724 -37.89 25.87 15.19
N LYS A 725 -37.90 26.89 16.05
CA LYS A 725 -37.85 26.71 17.50
C LYS A 725 -39.13 26.07 18.05
N ASN A 726 -40.27 26.40 17.49
CA ASN A 726 -41.55 25.76 17.83
C ASN A 726 -41.56 24.30 17.35
N ARG A 727 -41.02 24.01 16.15
CA ARG A 727 -40.94 22.65 15.64
C ARG A 727 -39.93 21.79 16.43
N GLU A 728 -38.88 22.40 16.98
CA GLU A 728 -37.90 21.73 17.86
C GLU A 728 -38.52 21.44 19.25
N LEU A 729 -39.40 22.29 19.73
CA LEU A 729 -40.20 22.07 20.94
C LEU A 729 -41.23 20.94 20.74
N ASP A 730 -41.96 20.91 19.63
CA ASP A 730 -42.90 19.84 19.26
C ASP A 730 -42.20 18.48 19.11
N LEU A 731 -40.96 18.46 18.55
CA LEU A 731 -40.15 17.27 18.46
C LEU A 731 -39.64 16.78 19.82
N LYS A 732 -39.33 17.68 20.74
CA LYS A 732 -38.97 17.31 22.12
C LYS A 732 -40.16 16.79 22.92
N GLU A 733 -41.34 17.39 22.74
CA GLU A 733 -42.61 16.89 23.37
C GLU A 733 -42.97 15.51 22.80
N THR A 734 -42.90 15.31 21.48
CA THR A 734 -43.14 14.00 20.87
C THR A 734 -42.08 12.96 21.28
N GLY A 735 -40.81 13.35 21.44
CA GLY A 735 -39.74 12.49 21.97
C GLY A 735 -40.04 12.07 23.43
N MET A 736 -40.42 12.99 24.29
CA MET A 736 -40.78 12.69 25.67
C MET A 736 -42.05 11.80 25.80
N LEU A 737 -43.02 11.98 24.90
CA LEU A 737 -44.22 11.11 24.84
C LEU A 737 -43.85 9.69 24.36
N LEU A 738 -42.92 9.57 23.41
CA LEU A 738 -42.43 8.28 22.91
C LEU A 738 -41.64 7.53 23.99
N ASP A 739 -40.79 8.24 24.73
CA ASP A 739 -40.01 7.69 25.86
C ASP A 739 -40.94 7.25 27.01
N ALA A 740 -41.98 8.02 27.28
CA ALA A 740 -42.98 7.65 28.28
C ALA A 740 -43.74 6.38 27.85
N GLN A 741 -44.13 6.27 26.58
CA GLN A 741 -44.77 5.08 26.04
C GLN A 741 -43.86 3.85 26.04
N GLN A 742 -42.57 4.02 25.72
CA GLN A 742 -41.60 2.93 25.80
C GLN A 742 -41.37 2.46 27.24
N LYS A 743 -41.23 3.35 28.20
CA LYS A 743 -41.18 3.00 29.63
C LYS A 743 -42.45 2.30 30.11
N GLN A 744 -43.60 2.70 29.63
CA GLN A 744 -44.86 2.04 29.95
C GLN A 744 -44.94 0.63 29.38
N LYS A 745 -44.50 0.43 28.13
CA LYS A 745 -44.34 -0.93 27.52
C LYS A 745 -43.33 -1.80 28.25
N GLN A 746 -42.18 -1.25 28.63
CA GLN A 746 -41.17 -1.99 29.40
C GLN A 746 -41.69 -2.41 30.77
N ASN A 747 -42.44 -1.54 31.46
CA ASN A 747 -43.09 -1.85 32.73
C ASN A 747 -44.17 -2.94 32.57
N GLN A 748 -44.93 -2.93 31.47
CA GLN A 748 -45.90 -3.99 31.16
C GLN A 748 -45.24 -5.34 30.88
N ILE A 749 -44.12 -5.35 30.15
CA ILE A 749 -43.33 -6.57 29.88
C ILE A 749 -42.72 -7.10 31.18
N ALA A 750 -42.17 -6.23 32.02
CA ALA A 750 -41.60 -6.62 33.31
C ALA A 750 -42.68 -7.17 34.30
N ALA A 751 -43.91 -6.58 34.26
CA ALA A 751 -45.04 -7.09 35.01
C ALA A 751 -45.51 -8.47 34.51
N SER A 752 -45.58 -8.65 33.18
CA SER A 752 -45.96 -9.93 32.58
C SER A 752 -44.89 -11.02 32.85
N GLY A 753 -43.60 -10.68 32.85
CA GLY A 753 -42.51 -11.59 33.24
C GLY A 753 -42.63 -12.04 34.70
N LYS A 754 -42.97 -11.16 35.63
CA LYS A 754 -43.18 -11.51 37.03
C LYS A 754 -44.40 -12.40 37.24
N ILE A 755 -45.45 -12.22 36.43
CA ILE A 755 -46.67 -13.07 36.46
C ILE A 755 -46.33 -14.47 35.96
N LEU A 756 -45.51 -14.60 34.87
CA LEU A 756 -45.04 -15.89 34.34
C LEU A 756 -44.14 -16.62 35.34
N ASP A 757 -43.24 -15.90 36.02
CA ASP A 757 -42.31 -16.49 37.01
C ASP A 757 -43.06 -16.96 38.26
N ASN A 758 -44.12 -16.22 38.70
CA ASN A 758 -44.97 -16.65 39.79
C ASN A 758 -45.86 -17.84 39.40
N SER A 759 -46.34 -17.93 38.16
CA SER A 759 -47.12 -19.10 37.69
C SER A 759 -46.24 -20.34 37.57
N ALA A 760 -44.99 -20.21 37.13
CA ALA A 760 -44.04 -21.32 37.12
C ALA A 760 -43.69 -21.83 38.53
N LYS A 761 -43.49 -20.93 39.51
CA LYS A 761 -43.32 -21.30 40.93
C LYS A 761 -44.52 -22.00 41.53
N LEU A 762 -45.74 -21.55 41.19
CA LEU A 762 -46.98 -22.20 41.61
C LEU A 762 -47.12 -23.61 41.00
N ALA A 763 -46.75 -23.80 39.73
CA ALA A 763 -46.76 -25.07 39.09
C ALA A 763 -45.74 -26.05 39.71
N ASP A 764 -44.54 -25.57 40.09
CA ASP A 764 -43.51 -26.37 40.77
C ASP A 764 -43.96 -26.75 42.21
N ILE A 765 -44.61 -25.88 42.93
CA ILE A 765 -45.22 -26.17 44.25
C ILE A 765 -46.35 -27.22 44.12
N GLN A 766 -47.18 -27.12 43.11
CA GLN A 766 -48.25 -28.09 42.87
C GLN A 766 -47.69 -29.46 42.45
N ALA A 767 -46.62 -29.49 41.64
CA ALA A 767 -45.92 -30.71 41.27
C ALA A 767 -45.26 -31.40 42.47
N LYS A 768 -44.69 -30.64 43.40
CA LYS A 768 -44.12 -31.18 44.66
C LYS A 768 -45.20 -31.70 45.60
N GLN A 769 -46.36 -31.02 45.71
CA GLN A 769 -47.49 -31.50 46.51
C GLN A 769 -48.14 -32.75 45.92
N LEU A 770 -48.16 -32.92 44.60
CA LEU A 770 -48.62 -34.13 43.93
C LEU A 770 -47.62 -35.29 44.10
N ALA A 771 -46.31 -35.03 44.08
CA ALA A 771 -45.31 -36.03 44.35
C ALA A 771 -45.33 -36.49 45.81
N GLU A 772 -45.51 -35.59 46.80
CA GLU A 772 -45.70 -35.96 48.21
C GLU A 772 -46.99 -36.78 48.46
N ARG A 773 -48.09 -36.51 47.73
CA ARG A 773 -49.34 -37.30 47.82
C ARG A 773 -49.18 -38.67 47.15
N ALA A 774 -48.33 -38.84 46.20
CA ALA A 774 -48.05 -40.13 45.56
C ALA A 774 -47.17 -41.06 46.44
N ASN A 775 -46.34 -40.51 47.34
CA ASN A 775 -45.46 -41.27 48.23
C ASN A 775 -46.09 -41.64 49.60
N ASN A 776 -47.30 -41.11 49.93
CA ASN A 776 -48.04 -41.52 51.16
C ASN A 776 -49.48 -41.85 50.77
N PRO A 777 -49.84 -43.08 50.47
CA PRO A 777 -51.23 -43.48 50.32
C PRO A 777 -51.88 -43.52 51.72
N PRO A 778 -53.14 -43.02 51.86
CA PRO A 778 -53.84 -43.13 53.14
C PRO A 778 -54.16 -44.57 53.46
N VAL A 779 -53.90 -44.91 54.74
CA VAL A 779 -54.31 -46.14 55.39
C VAL A 779 -55.82 -46.32 55.40
#